data_209a372043da4486efc915294ea52621
#
_entry.id   209a372043da4486efc915294ea52621
#
_cell.length_a   1.000
_cell.length_b   1.000
_cell.length_c   1.000
_cell.angle_alpha   90.00
_cell.angle_beta   90.00
_cell.angle_gamma   90.00
#
_symmetry.space_group_name_H-M   'P 1'
#
loop_
_entity.id
_entity.type
_entity.pdbx_description
1 polymer ?
#
loop_
_entity_poly.entity_id
_entity_poly.type
_entity_poly.pdbx_seq_one_letter_code
_entity_poly.pdbx_strand_id
1 'polypeptide(L)'
;MRKKYLNQAFVGNENMVISFSEKGELLRLFYPNRDCRQFVETLQAGVKVNDSALIYLHDDINNQYSQYYSENTNVLNTQIENTYFNLEILQTDFVTVDQNVYIRKYAMTNHNSIALDVDFLIYSQLLSSFNNMVGSKVEDNILMQYSHNYTFSIFSKLPIKGYRLNNSGEEIKNGVLCDKDYIGMARDSGVSFSVGKIEPGKTKEFEIFVYINNNREIYAFDQIKEKIETIRKMDTNKALEKAKKYWRKYVKQHDGLKILEEGKQEKWKEVLNSHKQGEFEKVKNIYTRTILLFPLLENHTTGGISAALEVDEEKDKSGRYSYCWPRDAVFTAKASDILKMYEDIEKFYTVFSKNTQSKNGMWEQRFFTDGRLAPCWGYQIDETASVVFGVYVHYYNTKNKAFLKETLDMCEKAINYLKKYIDYITGECVQERKNEMQQERFVKNESYDLWEMHEGIHLYSLAAIFGAFEAMEHIYENLREKKNTSSEKQKEEQEKIESVKQYGERVRKYCLTHLCDEETKVLRRNNKDQILDISILGAVTPFRMLDPNEKEVKNTIEKIDLTLRTYTGGYVRFENDSYIGGNNPWPIATLWMALYWLQVGEKEKAGKCIEFVTDTATKHGLLAEQIDNASLQSKWVIGLGWSHAMYITALYSIGLMNHLIDGPKSDKNFGVSHSSQG
;
A
#
# COMPACT_ATOMS: atom_id res chain seq x y z
N MET A 1 8.59 -13.82 -20.26
CA MET A 1 9.62 -12.75 -20.24
C MET A 1 9.76 -12.29 -18.77
N ARG A 2 10.97 -12.10 -18.26
CA ARG A 2 11.16 -11.61 -16.89
C ARG A 2 10.73 -10.16 -16.78
N LYS A 3 10.14 -9.77 -15.66
CA LYS A 3 9.77 -8.39 -15.35
C LYS A 3 11.04 -7.52 -15.35
N LYS A 4 11.12 -6.56 -16.25
CA LYS A 4 12.29 -5.68 -16.39
C LYS A 4 12.26 -4.47 -15.48
N TYR A 5 11.07 -4.03 -15.01
CA TYR A 5 10.85 -2.75 -14.36
C TYR A 5 10.11 -2.92 -13.02
N LEU A 6 10.36 -1.98 -12.10
CA LEU A 6 9.59 -1.81 -10.88
C LEU A 6 8.33 -1.00 -11.17
N ASN A 7 7.30 -1.15 -10.31
CA ASN A 7 6.13 -0.27 -10.35
C ASN A 7 6.57 1.17 -10.03
N GLN A 8 6.23 2.12 -10.89
CA GLN A 8 6.59 3.54 -10.73
C GLN A 8 5.38 4.45 -10.65
N ALA A 9 4.23 3.99 -11.12
CA ALA A 9 3.00 4.74 -11.11
C ALA A 9 1.79 3.81 -11.03
N PHE A 10 0.67 4.33 -10.52
CA PHE A 10 -0.61 3.62 -10.40
C PHE A 10 -1.75 4.50 -10.89
N VAL A 11 -2.69 3.92 -11.62
CA VAL A 11 -4.00 4.51 -11.90
C VAL A 11 -5.09 3.53 -11.50
N GLY A 12 -6.27 4.04 -11.15
CA GLY A 12 -7.34 3.12 -10.75
C GLY A 12 -8.61 3.83 -10.31
N ASN A 13 -9.53 3.01 -9.83
CA ASN A 13 -10.75 3.38 -9.12
C ASN A 13 -10.98 2.39 -7.97
N GLU A 14 -12.16 2.36 -7.41
CA GLU A 14 -12.52 1.47 -6.29
C GLU A 14 -12.33 -0.02 -6.59
N ASN A 15 -12.42 -0.48 -7.84
CA ASN A 15 -12.41 -1.89 -8.22
C ASN A 15 -11.22 -2.29 -9.11
N MET A 16 -10.70 -1.38 -9.89
CA MET A 16 -9.66 -1.67 -10.88
C MET A 16 -8.43 -0.82 -10.64
N VAL A 17 -7.26 -1.45 -10.58
CA VAL A 17 -5.98 -0.74 -10.44
C VAL A 17 -4.97 -1.27 -11.45
N ILE A 18 -4.21 -0.36 -12.04
CA ILE A 18 -3.16 -0.65 -13.01
C ILE A 18 -1.86 -0.04 -12.52
N SER A 19 -0.77 -0.79 -12.63
CA SER A 19 0.59 -0.30 -12.36
C SER A 19 1.40 -0.16 -13.64
N PHE A 20 2.33 0.80 -13.63
CA PHE A 20 3.15 1.16 -14.77
C PHE A 20 4.63 1.22 -14.43
N SER A 21 5.48 0.93 -15.44
CA SER A 21 6.90 1.27 -15.43
C SER A 21 7.12 2.78 -15.58
N GLU A 22 8.35 3.21 -15.38
CA GLU A 22 8.78 4.60 -15.63
C GLU A 22 8.64 5.05 -17.10
N LYS A 23 8.50 4.08 -18.00
CA LYS A 23 8.32 4.30 -19.45
C LYS A 23 6.86 4.22 -19.89
N GLY A 24 5.91 3.97 -18.97
CA GLY A 24 4.49 3.85 -19.27
C GLY A 24 4.02 2.47 -19.73
N GLU A 25 4.87 1.44 -19.62
CA GLU A 25 4.45 0.06 -19.83
C GLU A 25 3.52 -0.39 -18.70
N LEU A 26 2.40 -1.04 -19.05
CA LEU A 26 1.51 -1.66 -18.08
C LEU A 26 2.18 -2.91 -17.51
N LEU A 27 2.35 -2.96 -16.18
CA LEU A 27 3.01 -4.06 -15.48
C LEU A 27 2.05 -5.01 -14.78
N ARG A 28 1.00 -4.46 -14.16
CA ARG A 28 -0.01 -5.22 -13.40
C ARG A 28 -1.38 -4.63 -13.62
N LEU A 29 -2.40 -5.47 -13.60
CA LEU A 29 -3.79 -5.06 -13.61
C LEU A 29 -4.59 -5.90 -12.61
N PHE A 30 -5.17 -5.26 -11.62
CA PHE A 30 -5.98 -5.85 -10.57
C PHE A 30 -7.46 -5.54 -10.80
N TYR A 31 -8.32 -6.56 -10.68
CA TYR A 31 -9.78 -6.47 -10.75
C TYR A 31 -10.41 -7.78 -10.24
N PRO A 32 -11.52 -7.80 -9.50
CA PRO A 32 -12.25 -6.65 -8.94
C PRO A 32 -11.66 -6.15 -7.62
N ASN A 33 -10.62 -6.76 -7.13
CA ASN A 33 -9.92 -6.42 -5.89
C ASN A 33 -8.40 -6.40 -6.10
N ARG A 34 -7.63 -6.12 -5.04
CA ARG A 34 -6.17 -5.94 -5.06
C ARG A 34 -5.40 -7.22 -4.73
N ASP A 35 -6.03 -8.36 -4.84
CA ASP A 35 -5.43 -9.63 -4.46
C ASP A 35 -4.28 -10.06 -5.37
N CYS A 36 -3.44 -10.97 -4.90
CA CYS A 36 -2.23 -11.45 -5.55
C CYS A 36 -2.41 -12.03 -6.95
N ARG A 37 -3.62 -12.31 -7.39
CA ARG A 37 -3.87 -12.75 -8.76
C ARG A 37 -4.34 -11.58 -9.58
N GLN A 38 -3.38 -10.92 -10.22
CA GLN A 38 -3.64 -9.94 -11.25
C GLN A 38 -3.73 -10.60 -12.63
N PHE A 39 -4.17 -9.88 -13.67
CA PHE A 39 -4.53 -10.48 -14.96
C PHE A 39 -3.36 -10.59 -15.94
N VAL A 40 -2.40 -9.67 -15.91
CA VAL A 40 -1.49 -9.45 -17.03
C VAL A 40 -0.11 -10.03 -16.78
N GLU A 41 0.32 -10.99 -17.61
CA GLU A 41 1.72 -11.37 -17.71
C GLU A 41 2.49 -10.34 -18.53
N THR A 42 1.99 -10.01 -19.72
CA THR A 42 2.57 -9.02 -20.62
C THR A 42 1.47 -8.32 -21.40
N LEU A 43 1.49 -6.99 -21.40
CA LEU A 43 0.69 -6.17 -22.30
C LEU A 43 1.59 -5.10 -22.91
N GLN A 44 2.07 -5.34 -24.11
CA GLN A 44 2.97 -4.46 -24.83
C GLN A 44 2.27 -3.80 -26.00
N ALA A 45 2.62 -2.54 -26.24
CA ALA A 45 2.17 -1.80 -27.40
C ALA A 45 3.36 -1.43 -28.28
N GLY A 46 3.11 -1.32 -29.56
CA GLY A 46 4.09 -0.90 -30.55
C GLY A 46 3.45 -0.16 -31.70
N VAL A 47 4.25 0.52 -32.48
CA VAL A 47 3.85 1.18 -33.71
C VAL A 47 4.68 0.68 -34.87
N LYS A 48 4.04 0.47 -36.00
CA LYS A 48 4.69 0.29 -37.28
C LYS A 48 4.51 1.56 -38.11
N VAL A 49 5.60 2.14 -38.55
CA VAL A 49 5.59 3.38 -39.35
C VAL A 49 6.01 3.03 -40.78
N ASN A 50 5.12 3.26 -41.74
CA ASN A 50 5.31 2.88 -43.13
C ASN A 50 5.68 1.37 -43.27
N ASP A 51 6.74 1.05 -43.97
CA ASP A 51 7.25 -0.33 -44.14
C ASP A 51 8.37 -0.69 -43.14
N SER A 52 8.51 0.05 -42.05
CA SER A 52 9.54 -0.22 -41.04
C SER A 52 9.27 -1.51 -40.22
N ALA A 53 10.26 -1.94 -39.46
CA ALA A 53 10.05 -2.88 -38.35
C ALA A 53 9.19 -2.25 -37.26
N LEU A 54 8.64 -3.09 -36.35
CA LEU A 54 7.91 -2.63 -35.19
C LEU A 54 8.80 -1.85 -34.23
N ILE A 55 8.29 -0.72 -33.74
CA ILE A 55 8.86 0.05 -32.64
C ILE A 55 8.05 -0.29 -31.40
N TYR A 56 8.68 -0.88 -30.38
CA TYR A 56 8.05 -1.08 -29.08
C TYR A 56 7.95 0.26 -28.35
N LEU A 57 6.75 0.67 -27.95
CA LEU A 57 6.55 1.99 -27.33
C LEU A 57 7.35 2.18 -26.05
N HIS A 58 7.54 1.13 -25.28
CA HIS A 58 8.11 1.24 -23.93
C HIS A 58 9.52 0.62 -23.80
N ASP A 59 10.11 0.19 -24.88
CA ASP A 59 11.45 -0.45 -24.87
C ASP A 59 12.18 -0.28 -26.23
N ASP A 60 12.26 0.95 -26.75
CA ASP A 60 13.00 1.26 -27.97
C ASP A 60 14.14 2.23 -27.66
N ILE A 61 15.31 2.00 -28.28
CA ILE A 61 16.52 2.80 -28.07
C ILE A 61 16.38 4.23 -28.56
N ASN A 62 15.52 4.47 -29.55
CA ASN A 62 15.27 5.80 -30.13
C ASN A 62 14.19 6.57 -29.36
N ASN A 63 13.59 5.99 -28.32
CA ASN A 63 12.54 6.64 -27.54
C ASN A 63 13.13 7.36 -26.32
N GLN A 64 12.69 8.61 -26.15
CA GLN A 64 12.85 9.38 -24.91
C GLN A 64 11.51 9.43 -24.17
N TYR A 65 11.55 9.39 -22.83
CA TYR A 65 10.35 9.27 -22.01
C TYR A 65 10.26 10.38 -20.98
N SER A 66 9.10 10.98 -20.87
CA SER A 66 8.70 11.85 -19.77
C SER A 66 7.35 11.40 -19.22
N GLN A 67 7.26 11.18 -17.92
CA GLN A 67 6.03 10.68 -17.29
C GLN A 67 5.64 11.56 -16.12
N TYR A 68 4.36 11.92 -16.02
CA TYR A 68 3.81 12.78 -14.98
C TYR A 68 2.31 12.52 -14.78
N TYR A 69 1.82 12.80 -13.59
CA TYR A 69 0.38 12.82 -13.35
C TYR A 69 -0.24 14.16 -13.70
N SER A 70 -1.47 14.14 -14.21
CA SER A 70 -2.29 15.36 -14.20
C SER A 70 -2.47 15.80 -12.75
N GLU A 71 -2.31 17.09 -12.49
CA GLU A 71 -2.27 17.64 -11.14
C GLU A 71 -3.43 17.18 -10.25
N ASN A 72 -3.11 16.68 -9.06
CA ASN A 72 -4.03 16.16 -8.03
C ASN A 72 -4.98 15.07 -8.55
N THR A 73 -4.47 14.16 -9.39
CA THR A 73 -5.28 13.07 -9.96
C THR A 73 -4.52 11.73 -10.02
N ASN A 74 -5.27 10.65 -10.26
CA ASN A 74 -4.77 9.35 -10.71
C ASN A 74 -4.90 9.20 -12.24
N VAL A 75 -4.62 10.27 -13.00
CA VAL A 75 -4.50 10.27 -14.45
C VAL A 75 -3.02 10.42 -14.82
N LEU A 76 -2.46 9.41 -15.43
CA LEU A 76 -1.04 9.32 -15.78
C LEU A 76 -0.83 9.71 -17.24
N ASN A 77 0.16 10.55 -17.51
CA ASN A 77 0.59 10.91 -18.84
C ASN A 77 2.02 10.42 -19.05
N THR A 78 2.28 9.77 -20.18
CA THR A 78 3.61 9.39 -20.63
C THR A 78 3.83 9.97 -22.02
N GLN A 79 4.75 10.90 -22.13
CA GLN A 79 5.21 11.44 -23.41
C GLN A 79 6.37 10.60 -23.90
N ILE A 80 6.28 10.17 -25.15
CA ILE A 80 7.27 9.34 -25.83
C ILE A 80 7.68 10.07 -27.10
N GLU A 81 8.95 10.39 -27.21
CA GLU A 81 9.53 11.04 -28.40
C GLU A 81 10.43 10.03 -29.12
N ASN A 82 10.00 9.55 -30.26
CA ASN A 82 10.83 8.69 -31.10
C ASN A 82 11.69 9.57 -32.02
N THR A 83 13.00 9.60 -31.78
CA THR A 83 13.94 10.48 -32.50
C THR A 83 14.22 10.01 -33.91
N TYR A 84 14.05 8.73 -34.22
CA TYR A 84 14.31 8.19 -35.57
C TYR A 84 13.19 8.58 -36.54
N PHE A 85 11.94 8.47 -36.16
CA PHE A 85 10.79 8.84 -36.97
C PHE A 85 10.30 10.26 -36.71
N ASN A 86 10.94 11.01 -35.82
CA ASN A 86 10.48 12.32 -35.36
C ASN A 86 8.96 12.34 -35.07
N LEU A 87 8.55 11.31 -34.32
CA LEU A 87 7.15 11.04 -33.93
C LEU A 87 7.00 11.25 -32.43
N GLU A 88 6.12 12.17 -32.04
CA GLU A 88 5.74 12.38 -30.64
C GLU A 88 4.46 11.62 -30.35
N ILE A 89 4.41 10.92 -29.21
CA ILE A 89 3.25 10.15 -28.76
C ILE A 89 2.95 10.54 -27.31
N LEU A 90 1.81 11.15 -27.07
CA LEU A 90 1.27 11.34 -25.73
C LEU A 90 0.32 10.19 -25.40
N GLN A 91 0.67 9.39 -24.41
CA GLN A 91 -0.14 8.34 -23.84
C GLN A 91 -0.77 8.85 -22.53
N THR A 92 -2.10 8.83 -22.42
CA THR A 92 -2.84 9.20 -21.21
C THR A 92 -3.62 8.00 -20.69
N ASP A 93 -3.31 7.57 -19.48
CA ASP A 93 -3.87 6.39 -18.82
C ASP A 93 -4.80 6.77 -17.67
N PHE A 94 -6.01 6.23 -17.64
CA PHE A 94 -6.95 6.41 -16.55
C PHE A 94 -8.01 5.31 -16.51
N VAL A 95 -8.65 5.14 -15.35
CA VAL A 95 -9.83 4.30 -15.17
C VAL A 95 -11.05 5.19 -15.00
N THR A 96 -12.17 4.81 -15.61
CA THR A 96 -13.44 5.54 -15.46
C THR A 96 -13.95 5.45 -14.03
N VAL A 97 -14.62 6.50 -13.55
CA VAL A 97 -15.10 6.58 -12.15
C VAL A 97 -16.27 5.63 -11.89
N ASP A 98 -17.20 5.56 -12.82
CA ASP A 98 -18.51 4.90 -12.68
C ASP A 98 -18.61 3.55 -13.42
N GLN A 99 -17.58 3.21 -14.15
CA GLN A 99 -17.52 1.93 -14.87
C GLN A 99 -16.09 1.39 -14.74
N ASN A 100 -15.95 0.09 -14.65
CA ASN A 100 -14.62 -0.54 -14.51
C ASN A 100 -14.00 -0.70 -15.90
N VAL A 101 -13.69 0.43 -16.56
CA VAL A 101 -13.07 0.49 -17.88
C VAL A 101 -11.76 1.24 -17.78
N TYR A 102 -10.67 0.57 -18.11
CA TYR A 102 -9.39 1.21 -18.29
C TYR A 102 -9.29 1.77 -19.71
N ILE A 103 -8.93 3.04 -19.81
CA ILE A 103 -8.78 3.76 -21.07
C ILE A 103 -7.34 4.25 -21.20
N ARG A 104 -6.73 3.91 -22.31
CA ARG A 104 -5.44 4.40 -22.75
C ARG A 104 -5.65 5.24 -24.01
N LYS A 105 -5.54 6.56 -23.87
CA LYS A 105 -5.63 7.49 -25.01
C LYS A 105 -4.25 7.73 -25.57
N TYR A 106 -4.19 7.85 -26.89
CA TYR A 106 -2.99 8.24 -27.62
C TYR A 106 -3.26 9.47 -28.47
N ALA A 107 -2.30 10.40 -28.46
CA ALA A 107 -2.19 11.49 -29.44
C ALA A 107 -0.83 11.37 -30.11
N MET A 108 -0.80 11.11 -31.41
CA MET A 108 0.41 10.91 -32.20
C MET A 108 0.62 12.11 -33.12
N THR A 109 1.72 12.83 -32.95
CA THR A 109 2.06 14.04 -33.73
C THR A 109 3.25 13.73 -34.62
N ASN A 110 3.08 13.95 -35.93
CA ASN A 110 4.12 13.79 -36.90
C ASN A 110 4.91 15.11 -37.07
N HIS A 111 6.16 15.12 -36.65
CA HIS A 111 7.07 16.27 -36.80
C HIS A 111 7.97 16.18 -38.05
N ASN A 112 7.75 15.19 -38.93
CA ASN A 112 8.45 15.10 -40.19
C ASN A 112 7.91 16.03 -41.25
N SER A 113 8.67 16.21 -42.31
CA SER A 113 8.26 16.89 -43.56
C SER A 113 7.44 16.02 -44.51
N ILE A 114 7.34 14.71 -44.24
CA ILE A 114 6.57 13.72 -45.00
C ILE A 114 5.47 13.11 -44.15
N ALA A 115 4.44 12.64 -44.80
CA ALA A 115 3.36 11.93 -44.10
C ALA A 115 3.84 10.54 -43.67
N LEU A 116 3.38 10.11 -42.49
CA LEU A 116 3.63 8.79 -41.94
C LEU A 116 2.36 7.95 -41.95
N ASP A 117 2.45 6.73 -42.49
CA ASP A 117 1.36 5.75 -42.35
C ASP A 117 1.64 4.88 -41.12
N VAL A 118 0.69 4.84 -40.17
CA VAL A 118 0.90 4.27 -38.83
C VAL A 118 -0.11 3.16 -38.53
N ASP A 119 0.41 2.00 -38.18
CA ASP A 119 -0.36 0.94 -37.54
C ASP A 119 0.02 0.84 -36.06
N PHE A 120 -0.98 0.59 -35.21
CA PHE A 120 -0.80 0.39 -33.78
C PHE A 120 -1.03 -1.07 -33.43
N LEU A 121 -0.07 -1.69 -32.74
CA LEU A 121 -0.11 -3.10 -32.41
C LEU A 121 -0.14 -3.32 -30.90
N ILE A 122 -0.89 -4.32 -30.48
CA ILE A 122 -0.93 -4.77 -29.07
C ILE A 122 -0.60 -6.26 -29.03
N TYR A 123 0.35 -6.60 -28.17
CA TYR A 123 0.62 -7.97 -27.73
C TYR A 123 0.05 -8.15 -26.34
N SER A 124 -0.77 -9.17 -26.11
CA SER A 124 -1.41 -9.48 -24.86
C SER A 124 -1.19 -10.93 -24.46
N GLN A 125 -0.61 -11.12 -23.27
CA GLN A 125 -0.46 -12.42 -22.63
C GLN A 125 -1.03 -12.34 -21.21
N LEU A 126 -2.05 -13.14 -20.93
CA LEU A 126 -2.61 -13.24 -19.60
C LEU A 126 -1.78 -14.17 -18.71
N LEU A 127 -1.79 -13.93 -17.39
CA LEU A 127 -1.17 -14.80 -16.40
C LEU A 127 -1.70 -16.24 -16.49
N SER A 128 -0.79 -17.18 -16.63
CA SER A 128 -1.10 -18.60 -16.78
C SER A 128 -1.31 -19.35 -15.44
N SER A 129 -1.29 -18.68 -14.32
CA SER A 129 -1.40 -19.27 -12.98
C SER A 129 -2.74 -19.99 -12.72
N PHE A 130 -3.69 -19.89 -13.64
CA PHE A 130 -4.96 -20.62 -13.64
C PHE A 130 -4.94 -21.84 -14.59
N ASN A 131 -4.01 -22.75 -14.41
CA ASN A 131 -3.95 -24.01 -15.15
C ASN A 131 -3.77 -23.88 -16.67
N ASN A 132 -3.12 -22.82 -17.15
CA ASN A 132 -2.83 -22.61 -18.59
C ASN A 132 -4.07 -22.59 -19.50
N MET A 133 -5.25 -22.39 -18.96
CA MET A 133 -6.51 -22.47 -19.69
C MET A 133 -7.03 -21.08 -20.03
N VAL A 134 -6.40 -20.44 -21.02
CA VAL A 134 -6.88 -19.17 -21.58
C VAL A 134 -7.40 -19.43 -22.99
N GLY A 135 -8.68 -19.17 -23.20
CA GLY A 135 -9.25 -19.12 -24.53
C GLY A 135 -9.09 -17.72 -25.11
N SER A 136 -8.93 -17.60 -26.41
CA SER A 136 -8.87 -16.33 -27.13
C SER A 136 -9.70 -16.34 -28.37
N LYS A 137 -10.37 -15.24 -28.69
CA LYS A 137 -11.06 -15.02 -29.97
C LYS A 137 -11.01 -13.54 -30.37
N VAL A 138 -11.08 -13.30 -31.68
CA VAL A 138 -11.32 -11.97 -32.23
C VAL A 138 -12.64 -11.99 -32.96
N GLU A 139 -13.55 -11.10 -32.59
CA GLU A 139 -14.87 -10.98 -33.17
C GLU A 139 -15.37 -9.53 -33.00
N ASP A 140 -16.04 -8.99 -34.02
CA ASP A 140 -16.61 -7.61 -34.01
C ASP A 140 -15.60 -6.52 -33.60
N ASN A 141 -14.37 -6.62 -34.08
CA ASN A 141 -13.24 -5.73 -33.70
C ASN A 141 -12.93 -5.74 -32.21
N ILE A 142 -13.09 -6.88 -31.55
CA ILE A 142 -12.77 -7.08 -30.13
C ILE A 142 -11.85 -8.29 -29.99
N LEU A 143 -10.70 -8.12 -29.35
CA LEU A 143 -9.91 -9.24 -28.84
C LEU A 143 -10.46 -9.61 -27.47
N MET A 144 -10.98 -10.83 -27.32
CA MET A 144 -11.44 -11.39 -26.04
C MET A 144 -10.51 -12.53 -25.63
N GLN A 145 -9.91 -12.41 -24.44
CA GLN A 145 -9.16 -13.46 -23.77
C GLN A 145 -9.92 -13.84 -22.49
N TYR A 146 -10.26 -15.10 -22.33
CA TYR A 146 -11.13 -15.54 -21.24
C TYR A 146 -10.55 -16.74 -20.53
N SER A 147 -10.66 -16.73 -19.21
CA SER A 147 -10.23 -17.81 -18.34
C SER A 147 -11.12 -17.85 -17.11
N HIS A 148 -11.61 -19.06 -16.78
CA HIS A 148 -12.39 -19.32 -15.58
C HIS A 148 -13.53 -18.32 -15.37
N ASN A 149 -13.37 -17.32 -14.49
CA ASN A 149 -14.44 -16.41 -14.10
C ASN A 149 -14.47 -15.08 -14.86
N TYR A 150 -13.51 -14.83 -15.75
CA TYR A 150 -13.34 -13.49 -16.33
C TYR A 150 -13.10 -13.54 -17.84
N THR A 151 -13.62 -12.52 -18.51
CA THR A 151 -13.28 -12.22 -19.91
C THR A 151 -12.60 -10.86 -19.97
N PHE A 152 -11.36 -10.87 -20.42
CA PHE A 152 -10.52 -9.70 -20.62
C PHE A 152 -10.62 -9.25 -22.08
N SER A 153 -11.14 -8.06 -22.33
CA SER A 153 -11.45 -7.56 -23.67
C SER A 153 -10.62 -6.33 -23.99
N ILE A 154 -9.96 -6.35 -25.16
CA ILE A 154 -9.22 -5.22 -25.71
C ILE A 154 -9.89 -4.79 -27.01
N PHE A 155 -10.20 -3.51 -27.14
CA PHE A 155 -10.85 -2.96 -28.32
C PHE A 155 -10.57 -1.47 -28.50
N SER A 156 -10.93 -0.94 -29.67
CA SER A 156 -10.78 0.47 -30.03
C SER A 156 -12.00 0.93 -30.83
N LYS A 157 -12.11 2.22 -31.10
CA LYS A 157 -12.99 2.75 -32.16
C LYS A 157 -12.38 2.54 -33.54
N LEU A 158 -11.06 2.35 -33.61
CA LEU A 158 -10.37 1.97 -34.84
C LEU A 158 -10.70 0.52 -35.19
N PRO A 159 -10.81 0.17 -36.50
CA PRO A 159 -10.97 -1.20 -36.91
C PRO A 159 -9.70 -2.03 -36.68
N ILE A 160 -9.85 -3.30 -36.33
CA ILE A 160 -8.77 -4.27 -36.35
C ILE A 160 -8.33 -4.45 -37.79
N LYS A 161 -7.05 -4.25 -38.07
CA LYS A 161 -6.42 -4.46 -39.40
C LYS A 161 -5.96 -5.90 -39.58
N GLY A 162 -5.55 -6.54 -38.50
CA GLY A 162 -5.09 -7.92 -38.50
C GLY A 162 -4.94 -8.45 -37.08
N TYR A 163 -4.96 -9.77 -36.93
CA TYR A 163 -4.80 -10.42 -35.62
C TYR A 163 -4.08 -11.77 -35.73
N ARG A 164 -3.55 -12.21 -34.62
CA ARG A 164 -2.97 -13.55 -34.45
C ARG A 164 -3.29 -14.08 -33.07
N LEU A 165 -3.91 -15.27 -33.03
CA LEU A 165 -4.12 -15.99 -31.78
C LEU A 165 -3.06 -17.08 -31.61
N ASN A 166 -2.42 -17.12 -30.47
CA ASN A 166 -1.31 -18.00 -30.09
C ASN A 166 -0.03 -17.82 -30.96
N ASN A 167 1.11 -17.83 -30.31
CA ASN A 167 2.43 -17.60 -30.93
C ASN A 167 2.51 -16.27 -31.73
N SER A 168 1.81 -15.26 -31.23
CA SER A 168 1.74 -13.95 -31.90
C SER A 168 3.03 -13.12 -31.76
N GLY A 169 3.88 -13.43 -30.78
CA GLY A 169 5.08 -12.66 -30.48
C GLY A 169 6.10 -12.55 -31.62
N GLU A 170 6.25 -13.56 -32.45
CA GLU A 170 7.17 -13.50 -33.61
C GLU A 170 6.59 -12.66 -34.76
N GLU A 171 5.29 -12.77 -35.05
CA GLU A 171 4.63 -11.98 -36.09
C GLU A 171 4.58 -10.50 -35.70
N ILE A 172 4.30 -10.20 -34.42
CA ILE A 172 4.30 -8.83 -33.90
C ILE A 172 5.65 -8.15 -34.10
N LYS A 173 6.78 -8.83 -33.88
CA LYS A 173 8.12 -8.27 -34.09
C LYS A 173 8.30 -7.77 -35.52
N ASN A 174 7.63 -8.40 -36.48
CA ASN A 174 7.68 -8.00 -37.90
C ASN A 174 6.66 -6.90 -38.22
N GLY A 175 5.79 -6.52 -37.27
CA GLY A 175 4.78 -5.48 -37.42
C GLY A 175 3.67 -5.85 -38.41
N VAL A 176 3.47 -7.12 -38.74
CA VAL A 176 2.43 -7.62 -39.65
C VAL A 176 1.75 -8.83 -38.99
N LEU A 177 0.45 -8.75 -38.83
CA LEU A 177 -0.37 -9.86 -38.35
C LEU A 177 -1.25 -10.37 -39.48
N CYS A 178 -1.13 -11.66 -39.77
CA CYS A 178 -2.03 -12.35 -40.68
C CYS A 178 -3.18 -12.93 -39.86
N ASP A 179 -4.41 -12.64 -40.26
CA ASP A 179 -5.60 -13.14 -39.59
C ASP A 179 -5.55 -14.65 -39.43
N LYS A 180 -5.39 -15.10 -38.19
CA LYS A 180 -5.27 -16.51 -37.88
C LYS A 180 -5.90 -16.86 -36.55
N ASP A 181 -6.94 -17.65 -36.64
CA ASP A 181 -7.57 -18.30 -35.49
C ASP A 181 -6.70 -19.46 -34.99
N TYR A 182 -6.87 -19.77 -33.74
CA TYR A 182 -6.26 -20.92 -33.10
C TYR A 182 -7.29 -21.73 -32.34
N ILE A 183 -7.36 -23.01 -32.60
CA ILE A 183 -8.21 -23.95 -31.91
C ILE A 183 -7.39 -24.63 -30.82
N GLY A 184 -7.58 -24.18 -29.57
CA GLY A 184 -6.84 -24.68 -28.41
C GLY A 184 -6.69 -23.62 -27.32
N MET A 185 -5.77 -23.87 -26.39
CA MET A 185 -5.46 -22.93 -25.30
C MET A 185 -4.43 -21.93 -25.78
N ALA A 186 -4.86 -20.70 -26.04
CA ALA A 186 -3.99 -19.59 -26.46
C ALA A 186 -3.63 -18.71 -25.26
N ARG A 187 -2.35 -18.66 -24.90
CA ARG A 187 -1.87 -17.79 -23.81
C ARG A 187 -1.68 -16.36 -24.25
N ASP A 188 -1.21 -16.18 -25.49
CA ASP A 188 -0.89 -14.89 -26.06
C ASP A 188 -1.73 -14.61 -27.30
N SER A 189 -1.93 -13.34 -27.57
CA SER A 189 -2.65 -12.87 -28.74
C SER A 189 -2.11 -11.52 -29.18
N GLY A 190 -2.14 -11.24 -30.47
CA GLY A 190 -1.77 -9.97 -31.05
C GLY A 190 -2.93 -9.40 -31.87
N VAL A 191 -3.11 -8.08 -31.81
CA VAL A 191 -4.02 -7.33 -32.67
C VAL A 191 -3.34 -6.08 -33.19
N SER A 192 -3.64 -5.69 -34.42
CA SER A 192 -3.21 -4.43 -35.03
C SER A 192 -4.43 -3.57 -35.38
N PHE A 193 -4.28 -2.27 -35.21
CA PHE A 193 -5.29 -1.25 -35.53
C PHE A 193 -4.69 -0.29 -36.56
N SER A 194 -5.46 0.11 -37.56
CA SER A 194 -5.01 1.10 -38.54
C SER A 194 -5.24 2.51 -37.96
N VAL A 195 -4.17 3.20 -37.59
CA VAL A 195 -4.23 4.62 -37.28
C VAL A 195 -4.28 5.42 -38.59
N GLY A 196 -3.63 4.89 -39.64
CA GLY A 196 -3.57 5.46 -40.97
C GLY A 196 -2.64 6.65 -41.08
N LYS A 197 -2.75 7.41 -42.16
CA LYS A 197 -1.82 8.46 -42.51
C LYS A 197 -1.87 9.67 -41.59
N ILE A 198 -0.73 10.12 -41.06
CA ILE A 198 -0.56 11.34 -40.27
C ILE A 198 0.26 12.33 -41.11
N GLU A 199 -0.36 13.39 -41.55
CA GLU A 199 0.26 14.44 -42.35
C GLU A 199 1.31 15.24 -41.56
N PRO A 200 2.29 15.90 -42.19
CA PRO A 200 3.27 16.74 -41.50
C PRO A 200 2.66 17.79 -40.60
N GLY A 201 3.14 17.86 -39.35
CA GLY A 201 2.65 18.78 -38.33
C GLY A 201 1.24 18.48 -37.81
N LYS A 202 0.65 17.35 -38.17
CA LYS A 202 -0.69 16.95 -37.70
C LYS A 202 -0.61 15.91 -36.61
N THR A 203 -1.68 15.91 -35.78
CA THR A 203 -1.89 14.94 -34.70
C THR A 203 -3.10 14.06 -35.01
N LYS A 204 -2.95 12.76 -34.77
CA LYS A 204 -4.08 11.83 -34.70
C LYS A 204 -4.29 11.31 -33.31
N GLU A 205 -5.55 11.31 -32.88
CA GLU A 205 -5.99 10.78 -31.59
C GLU A 205 -6.77 9.49 -31.77
N PHE A 206 -6.54 8.53 -30.88
CA PHE A 206 -7.35 7.32 -30.76
C PHE A 206 -7.25 6.77 -29.33
N GLU A 207 -8.04 5.79 -29.02
CA GLU A 207 -8.05 5.14 -27.71
C GLU A 207 -8.11 3.61 -27.79
N ILE A 208 -7.47 2.99 -26.81
CA ILE A 208 -7.59 1.57 -26.51
C ILE A 208 -8.34 1.42 -25.21
N PHE A 209 -9.36 0.59 -25.22
CA PHE A 209 -10.16 0.23 -24.07
C PHE A 209 -9.76 -1.17 -23.58
N VAL A 210 -9.70 -1.32 -22.27
CA VAL A 210 -9.66 -2.62 -21.60
C VAL A 210 -10.86 -2.73 -20.69
N TYR A 211 -11.68 -3.74 -20.94
CA TYR A 211 -12.84 -4.06 -20.13
C TYR A 211 -12.74 -5.50 -19.65
N ILE A 212 -12.98 -5.71 -18.34
CA ILE A 212 -12.98 -7.04 -17.74
C ILE A 212 -14.39 -7.37 -17.29
N ASN A 213 -14.96 -8.40 -17.87
CA ASN A 213 -16.24 -8.94 -17.49
C ASN A 213 -16.07 -10.03 -16.43
N ASN A 214 -16.91 -9.97 -15.39
CA ASN A 214 -17.09 -11.09 -14.47
C ASN A 214 -18.09 -12.09 -15.09
N ASN A 215 -17.63 -13.26 -15.49
CA ASN A 215 -18.43 -14.27 -16.14
C ASN A 215 -19.49 -14.91 -15.22
N ARG A 216 -19.51 -14.58 -13.94
CA ARG A 216 -20.60 -14.93 -13.02
C ARG A 216 -21.79 -13.97 -13.11
N GLU A 217 -21.59 -12.77 -13.67
CA GLU A 217 -22.62 -11.74 -13.83
C GLU A 217 -23.18 -11.73 -15.26
N ILE A 218 -22.29 -11.86 -16.25
CA ILE A 218 -22.66 -11.92 -17.67
C ILE A 218 -22.03 -13.18 -18.26
N TYR A 219 -22.87 -14.11 -18.72
CA TYR A 219 -22.44 -15.45 -19.14
C TYR A 219 -22.22 -15.59 -20.65
N ALA A 220 -22.95 -14.83 -21.46
CA ALA A 220 -22.98 -14.99 -22.91
C ALA A 220 -22.08 -13.93 -23.58
N PHE A 221 -21.31 -14.35 -24.59
CA PHE A 221 -20.47 -13.44 -25.36
C PHE A 221 -21.26 -12.30 -26.01
N ASP A 222 -22.49 -12.54 -26.47
CA ASP A 222 -23.32 -11.50 -27.08
C ASP A 222 -23.64 -10.39 -26.09
N GLN A 223 -23.93 -10.71 -24.83
CA GLN A 223 -24.14 -9.71 -23.78
C GLN A 223 -22.87 -8.94 -23.44
N ILE A 224 -21.72 -9.60 -23.49
CA ILE A 224 -20.42 -8.93 -23.30
C ILE A 224 -20.18 -7.96 -24.46
N LYS A 225 -20.46 -8.38 -25.70
CA LYS A 225 -20.32 -7.51 -26.89
C LYS A 225 -21.25 -6.29 -26.83
N GLU A 226 -22.51 -6.47 -26.43
CA GLU A 226 -23.45 -5.36 -26.22
C GLU A 226 -22.95 -4.33 -25.21
N LYS A 227 -22.36 -4.81 -24.11
CA LYS A 227 -21.73 -3.94 -23.12
C LYS A 227 -20.53 -3.20 -23.70
N ILE A 228 -19.67 -3.90 -24.45
CA ILE A 228 -18.51 -3.31 -25.13
C ILE A 228 -18.95 -2.26 -26.16
N GLU A 229 -20.01 -2.51 -26.93
CA GLU A 229 -20.53 -1.51 -27.88
C GLU A 229 -21.03 -0.25 -27.18
N THR A 230 -21.62 -0.38 -25.99
CA THR A 230 -21.98 0.77 -25.16
C THR A 230 -20.75 1.56 -24.72
N ILE A 231 -19.69 0.86 -24.28
CA ILE A 231 -18.42 1.47 -23.88
C ILE A 231 -17.73 2.14 -25.09
N ARG A 232 -17.72 1.50 -26.27
CA ARG A 232 -17.11 2.02 -27.50
C ARG A 232 -17.72 3.35 -27.93
N LYS A 233 -19.02 3.59 -27.67
CA LYS A 233 -19.70 4.87 -27.95
C LYS A 233 -19.39 5.97 -26.93
N MET A 234 -18.66 5.69 -25.85
CA MET A 234 -18.33 6.65 -24.81
C MET A 234 -17.52 7.84 -25.39
N ASP A 235 -17.87 9.03 -24.95
CA ASP A 235 -17.02 10.22 -25.12
C ASP A 235 -15.84 10.16 -24.12
N THR A 236 -14.68 9.76 -24.60
CA THR A 236 -13.51 9.55 -23.76
C THR A 236 -12.92 10.83 -23.21
N ASN A 237 -13.14 11.99 -23.86
CA ASN A 237 -12.74 13.30 -23.32
C ASN A 237 -13.60 13.68 -22.12
N LYS A 238 -14.92 13.48 -22.20
CA LYS A 238 -15.80 13.68 -21.05
C LYS A 238 -15.49 12.73 -19.90
N ALA A 239 -15.19 11.45 -20.21
CA ALA A 239 -14.80 10.46 -19.20
C ALA A 239 -13.49 10.86 -18.50
N LEU A 240 -12.49 11.34 -19.24
CA LEU A 240 -11.22 11.84 -18.73
C LEU A 240 -11.42 13.05 -17.79
N GLU A 241 -12.19 14.05 -18.22
CA GLU A 241 -12.46 15.22 -17.38
C GLU A 241 -13.29 14.86 -16.13
N LYS A 242 -14.20 13.88 -16.23
CA LYS A 242 -14.92 13.36 -15.07
C LYS A 242 -13.97 12.68 -14.08
N ALA A 243 -13.01 11.87 -14.54
CA ALA A 243 -12.00 11.24 -13.70
C ALA A 243 -11.09 12.27 -13.02
N LYS A 244 -10.61 13.29 -13.76
CA LYS A 244 -9.82 14.39 -13.18
C LYS A 244 -10.60 15.16 -12.12
N LYS A 245 -11.87 15.49 -12.39
CA LYS A 245 -12.73 16.20 -11.43
C LYS A 245 -12.98 15.39 -10.17
N TYR A 246 -13.21 14.09 -10.30
CA TYR A 246 -13.39 13.18 -9.16
C TYR A 246 -12.15 13.20 -8.25
N TRP A 247 -10.96 12.95 -8.79
CA TRP A 247 -9.74 12.88 -8.01
C TRP A 247 -9.34 14.20 -7.38
N ARG A 248 -9.49 15.33 -8.10
CA ARG A 248 -9.27 16.67 -7.55
C ARG A 248 -10.21 16.98 -6.37
N LYS A 249 -11.48 16.57 -6.48
CA LYS A 249 -12.43 16.70 -5.37
C LYS A 249 -11.99 15.84 -4.20
N TYR A 250 -11.58 14.59 -4.45
CA TYR A 250 -11.11 13.67 -3.43
C TYR A 250 -9.89 14.23 -2.68
N VAL A 251 -8.86 14.68 -3.39
CA VAL A 251 -7.70 15.33 -2.78
C VAL A 251 -8.13 16.53 -1.92
N LYS A 252 -8.97 17.40 -2.44
CA LYS A 252 -9.44 18.60 -1.71
C LYS A 252 -10.19 18.24 -0.42
N GLN A 253 -10.91 17.14 -0.38
CA GLN A 253 -11.64 16.69 0.81
C GLN A 253 -10.71 16.20 1.93
N HIS A 254 -9.55 15.66 1.57
CA HIS A 254 -8.57 15.05 2.49
C HIS A 254 -7.29 15.88 2.65
N ASP A 255 -7.20 17.04 1.99
CA ASP A 255 -6.06 17.93 2.12
C ASP A 255 -6.11 18.69 3.44
N GLY A 256 -5.15 18.37 4.31
CA GLY A 256 -4.96 19.02 5.62
C GLY A 256 -3.61 19.72 5.74
N LEU A 257 -2.83 19.84 4.65
CA LEU A 257 -1.57 20.58 4.69
C LEU A 257 -1.85 22.06 4.99
N LYS A 258 -1.08 22.60 5.94
CA LYS A 258 -1.10 24.03 6.20
C LYS A 258 -0.51 24.76 5.00
N ILE A 259 -1.28 25.67 4.39
CA ILE A 259 -0.78 26.59 3.39
C ILE A 259 0.26 27.48 4.08
N LEU A 260 1.43 27.61 3.46
CA LEU A 260 2.49 28.51 3.93
C LEU A 260 1.99 29.94 3.93
N GLU A 261 1.57 30.46 5.10
CA GLU A 261 1.37 31.90 5.26
C GLU A 261 2.72 32.58 5.42
N GLU A 262 3.07 33.46 4.49
CA GLU A 262 4.30 34.27 4.59
C GLU A 262 4.31 35.04 5.93
N GLY A 263 5.40 34.89 6.69
CA GLY A 263 5.64 35.65 7.91
C GLY A 263 5.24 34.98 9.23
N LYS A 264 4.55 33.83 9.25
CA LYS A 264 4.31 33.09 10.51
C LYS A 264 5.45 32.16 10.84
N GLN A 265 5.94 32.23 12.09
CA GLN A 265 6.89 31.28 12.65
C GLN A 265 6.15 29.98 12.96
N GLU A 266 6.26 29.00 12.08
CA GLU A 266 5.59 27.69 12.24
C GLU A 266 6.59 26.66 12.76
N LYS A 267 6.17 25.87 13.76
CA LYS A 267 7.03 24.86 14.43
C LYS A 267 7.70 23.87 13.46
N TRP A 268 7.04 23.52 12.37
CA TRP A 268 7.59 22.58 11.39
C TRP A 268 8.79 23.14 10.60
N LYS A 269 8.90 24.47 10.46
CA LYS A 269 10.05 25.12 9.81
C LYS A 269 11.35 24.96 10.60
N GLU A 270 11.24 24.69 11.89
CA GLU A 270 12.39 24.40 12.76
C GLU A 270 12.90 22.96 12.58
N VAL A 271 12.05 22.06 12.06
CA VAL A 271 12.39 20.65 11.82
C VAL A 271 12.83 20.44 10.37
N LEU A 272 12.03 20.92 9.41
CA LEU A 272 12.37 20.84 7.99
C LEU A 272 13.14 22.09 7.59
N ASN A 273 14.29 21.91 6.97
CA ASN A 273 15.14 22.99 6.48
C ASN A 273 14.49 23.69 5.28
N SER A 274 13.46 24.48 5.55
CA SER A 274 12.58 25.14 4.54
C SER A 274 13.32 26.12 3.60
N HIS A 275 14.65 26.29 3.78
CA HIS A 275 15.47 27.17 2.96
C HIS A 275 15.93 26.56 1.63
N LYS A 276 15.79 25.23 1.45
CA LYS A 276 16.03 24.60 0.14
C LYS A 276 14.82 24.81 -0.74
N GLN A 277 14.98 25.63 -1.77
CA GLN A 277 13.96 25.84 -2.79
C GLN A 277 13.55 24.49 -3.41
N GLY A 278 12.25 24.17 -3.39
CA GLY A 278 11.69 22.92 -3.95
C GLY A 278 11.46 21.79 -2.96
N GLU A 279 11.95 21.87 -1.71
CA GLU A 279 11.75 20.78 -0.74
C GLU A 279 10.28 20.63 -0.31
N PHE A 280 9.61 21.75 -0.09
CA PHE A 280 8.18 21.72 0.22
C PHE A 280 7.34 21.13 -0.92
N GLU A 281 7.70 21.36 -2.17
CA GLU A 281 7.01 20.75 -3.32
C GLU A 281 7.20 19.23 -3.35
N LYS A 282 8.36 18.71 -2.96
CA LYS A 282 8.55 17.25 -2.79
C LYS A 282 7.67 16.69 -1.68
N VAL A 283 7.61 17.36 -0.53
CA VAL A 283 6.74 16.97 0.59
C VAL A 283 5.29 16.96 0.14
N LYS A 284 4.83 18.02 -0.53
CA LYS A 284 3.47 18.14 -1.08
C LYS A 284 3.17 17.05 -2.10
N ASN A 285 4.14 16.71 -2.96
CA ASN A 285 4.01 15.63 -3.93
C ASN A 285 3.79 14.27 -3.24
N ILE A 286 4.61 13.93 -2.24
CA ILE A 286 4.46 12.68 -1.46
C ILE A 286 3.12 12.67 -0.72
N TYR A 287 2.77 13.77 -0.08
CA TYR A 287 1.52 13.92 0.66
C TYR A 287 0.29 13.71 -0.26
N THR A 288 0.23 14.42 -1.38
CA THR A 288 -0.86 14.29 -2.35
C THR A 288 -0.91 12.89 -2.94
N ARG A 289 0.27 12.30 -3.24
CA ARG A 289 0.34 10.93 -3.76
C ARG A 289 -0.12 9.93 -2.72
N THR A 290 0.10 10.15 -1.44
CA THR A 290 -0.41 9.28 -0.36
C THR A 290 -1.94 9.32 -0.31
N ILE A 291 -2.56 10.50 -0.38
CA ILE A 291 -4.03 10.65 -0.47
C ILE A 291 -4.60 9.85 -1.65
N LEU A 292 -3.91 9.89 -2.80
CA LEU A 292 -4.35 9.23 -4.03
C LEU A 292 -4.00 7.74 -4.08
N LEU A 293 -3.04 7.27 -3.28
CA LEU A 293 -2.63 5.86 -3.21
C LEU A 293 -3.54 5.05 -2.27
N PHE A 294 -3.87 5.56 -1.10
CA PHE A 294 -4.60 4.80 -0.07
C PHE A 294 -5.91 4.18 -0.58
N PRO A 295 -6.81 4.91 -1.28
CA PRO A 295 -8.02 4.29 -1.83
C PRO A 295 -7.73 3.22 -2.88
N LEU A 296 -6.55 3.23 -3.51
CA LEU A 296 -6.14 2.17 -4.43
C LEU A 296 -5.62 0.91 -3.72
N LEU A 297 -5.20 1.00 -2.45
CA LEU A 297 -4.80 -0.15 -1.64
C LEU A 297 -6.00 -0.89 -1.03
N GLU A 298 -7.13 -0.24 -0.91
CA GLU A 298 -8.30 -0.74 -0.21
C GLU A 298 -9.24 -1.58 -1.11
N ASN A 299 -9.77 -2.64 -0.55
CA ASN A 299 -10.92 -3.33 -1.10
C ASN A 299 -12.21 -2.68 -0.54
N HIS A 300 -12.85 -1.84 -1.31
CA HIS A 300 -14.00 -1.04 -0.87
C HIS A 300 -15.25 -1.87 -0.47
N THR A 301 -15.28 -3.15 -0.82
CA THR A 301 -16.37 -4.06 -0.40
C THR A 301 -16.16 -4.56 1.02
N THR A 302 -14.94 -4.90 1.37
CA THR A 302 -14.62 -5.55 2.65
C THR A 302 -13.88 -4.63 3.63
N GLY A 303 -13.20 -3.60 3.14
CA GLY A 303 -12.27 -2.77 3.91
C GLY A 303 -10.87 -3.39 4.08
N GLY A 304 -10.58 -4.54 3.46
CA GLY A 304 -9.23 -5.12 3.51
C GLY A 304 -8.21 -4.24 2.79
N ILE A 305 -7.09 -3.93 3.46
CA ILE A 305 -6.07 -3.01 2.95
C ILE A 305 -4.83 -3.80 2.53
N SER A 306 -4.47 -3.71 1.26
CA SER A 306 -3.25 -4.30 0.70
C SER A 306 -2.00 -3.56 1.18
N ALA A 307 -0.95 -4.28 1.56
CA ALA A 307 0.31 -3.65 1.96
C ALA A 307 0.95 -2.86 0.80
N ALA A 308 0.91 -3.40 -0.42
CA ALA A 308 1.30 -2.70 -1.64
C ALA A 308 0.69 -3.38 -2.87
N LEU A 309 0.58 -2.64 -3.99
CA LEU A 309 0.08 -3.14 -5.27
C LEU A 309 1.20 -3.85 -6.04
N GLU A 310 1.78 -4.88 -5.43
CA GLU A 310 2.89 -5.62 -6.02
C GLU A 310 2.67 -7.14 -5.94
N VAL A 311 2.82 -7.77 -7.11
CA VAL A 311 2.81 -9.22 -7.27
C VAL A 311 3.93 -9.60 -8.22
N ASP A 312 5.12 -9.84 -7.67
CA ASP A 312 6.24 -10.40 -8.42
C ASP A 312 6.32 -11.90 -8.12
N GLU A 313 5.77 -12.70 -9.02
CA GLU A 313 5.70 -14.15 -8.87
C GLU A 313 7.08 -14.79 -8.78
N GLU A 314 8.06 -14.24 -9.47
CA GLU A 314 9.44 -14.74 -9.51
C GLU A 314 10.32 -14.16 -8.40
N LYS A 315 9.86 -13.13 -7.67
CA LYS A 315 10.63 -12.39 -6.68
C LYS A 315 11.97 -11.86 -7.20
N ASP A 316 12.01 -11.46 -8.46
CA ASP A 316 13.22 -10.99 -9.14
C ASP A 316 13.50 -9.50 -8.89
N LYS A 317 12.44 -8.68 -8.84
CA LYS A 317 12.50 -7.23 -8.64
C LYS A 317 11.80 -6.74 -7.38
N SER A 318 10.80 -7.46 -6.92
CA SER A 318 10.02 -7.15 -5.72
C SER A 318 9.40 -8.42 -5.14
N GLY A 319 8.50 -8.28 -4.17
CA GLY A 319 7.85 -9.40 -3.51
C GLY A 319 6.38 -9.55 -3.88
N ARG A 320 5.68 -10.37 -3.11
CA ARG A 320 4.23 -10.54 -3.17
C ARG A 320 3.61 -9.80 -1.99
N TYR A 321 3.25 -8.53 -2.19
CA TYR A 321 2.76 -7.61 -1.16
C TYR A 321 1.27 -7.27 -1.29
N SER A 322 0.62 -7.80 -2.32
CA SER A 322 -0.81 -7.57 -2.53
C SER A 322 -1.67 -8.49 -1.64
N TYR A 323 -1.41 -8.40 -0.33
CA TYR A 323 -2.15 -9.04 0.76
C TYR A 323 -2.42 -8.02 1.85
N CYS A 324 -3.37 -8.34 2.73
CA CYS A 324 -3.66 -7.58 3.94
C CYS A 324 -3.00 -8.24 5.16
N TRP A 325 -1.97 -7.61 5.70
CA TRP A 325 -1.49 -7.88 7.06
C TRP A 325 -2.27 -6.96 8.01
N PRO A 326 -2.93 -7.46 9.05
CA PRO A 326 -3.67 -6.61 9.99
C PRO A 326 -2.83 -5.49 10.60
N ARG A 327 -1.56 -5.74 10.94
CA ARG A 327 -0.61 -4.73 11.42
C ARG A 327 -0.42 -3.59 10.41
N ASP A 328 -0.05 -3.91 9.17
CA ASP A 328 0.17 -2.94 8.10
C ASP A 328 -1.08 -2.11 7.81
N ALA A 329 -2.23 -2.80 7.80
CA ALA A 329 -3.54 -2.17 7.63
C ALA A 329 -3.84 -1.19 8.76
N VAL A 330 -3.51 -1.49 10.01
CA VAL A 330 -3.70 -0.59 11.16
C VAL A 330 -2.81 0.66 11.05
N PHE A 331 -1.55 0.54 10.61
CA PHE A 331 -0.71 1.72 10.37
C PHE A 331 -1.28 2.60 9.24
N THR A 332 -1.74 1.97 8.16
CA THR A 332 -2.40 2.69 7.05
C THR A 332 -3.70 3.34 7.51
N ALA A 333 -4.53 2.63 8.28
CA ALA A 333 -5.77 3.13 8.85
C ALA A 333 -5.53 4.34 9.77
N LYS A 334 -4.51 4.29 10.63
CA LYS A 334 -4.13 5.42 11.49
C LYS A 334 -3.75 6.66 10.66
N ALA A 335 -3.00 6.51 9.59
CA ALA A 335 -2.66 7.62 8.71
C ALA A 335 -3.89 8.13 7.94
N SER A 336 -4.78 7.24 7.53
CA SER A 336 -6.05 7.58 6.89
C SER A 336 -6.97 8.36 7.82
N ASP A 337 -6.98 8.02 9.13
CA ASP A 337 -7.68 8.81 10.14
C ASP A 337 -7.13 10.25 10.24
N ILE A 338 -5.81 10.42 10.18
CA ILE A 338 -5.17 11.74 10.13
C ILE A 338 -5.63 12.52 8.88
N LEU A 339 -5.81 11.82 7.76
CA LEU A 339 -6.31 12.36 6.49
C LEU A 339 -7.84 12.49 6.41
N LYS A 340 -8.58 12.14 7.49
CA LYS A 340 -10.06 12.14 7.54
C LYS A 340 -10.75 11.19 6.57
N MET A 341 -10.13 10.08 6.23
CA MET A 341 -10.70 9.02 5.38
C MET A 341 -11.50 8.00 6.23
N TYR A 342 -12.41 8.48 7.08
CA TYR A 342 -13.03 7.67 8.13
C TYR A 342 -13.94 6.56 7.61
N GLU A 343 -14.75 6.85 6.58
CA GLU A 343 -15.73 5.90 6.04
C GLU A 343 -15.05 4.67 5.43
N ASP A 344 -13.93 4.86 4.76
CA ASP A 344 -13.16 3.79 4.16
C ASP A 344 -12.56 2.88 5.24
N ILE A 345 -12.03 3.47 6.31
CA ILE A 345 -11.35 2.75 7.38
C ILE A 345 -12.31 2.04 8.35
N GLU A 346 -13.51 2.57 8.58
CA GLU A 346 -14.49 1.94 9.45
C GLU A 346 -14.85 0.52 8.99
N LYS A 347 -14.89 0.28 7.66
CA LYS A 347 -15.13 -1.07 7.09
C LYS A 347 -14.01 -2.06 7.41
N PHE A 348 -12.75 -1.60 7.49
CA PHE A 348 -11.65 -2.48 7.88
C PHE A 348 -11.90 -3.13 9.24
N TYR A 349 -12.40 -2.37 10.21
CA TYR A 349 -12.69 -2.90 11.55
C TYR A 349 -14.03 -3.63 11.62
N THR A 350 -15.11 -3.04 11.06
CA THR A 350 -16.48 -3.55 11.23
C THR A 350 -16.84 -4.69 10.30
N VAL A 351 -16.17 -4.82 9.16
CA VAL A 351 -16.43 -5.89 8.18
C VAL A 351 -15.23 -6.83 8.09
N PHE A 352 -14.08 -6.33 7.63
CA PHE A 352 -12.92 -7.18 7.37
C PHE A 352 -12.41 -7.86 8.63
N SER A 353 -12.07 -7.10 9.66
CA SER A 353 -11.50 -7.66 10.90
C SER A 353 -12.47 -8.58 11.61
N LYS A 354 -13.77 -8.25 11.69
CA LYS A 354 -14.79 -9.14 12.28
C LYS A 354 -14.91 -10.48 11.54
N ASN A 355 -14.89 -10.46 10.20
CA ASN A 355 -15.07 -11.66 9.39
C ASN A 355 -13.81 -12.54 9.34
N THR A 356 -12.63 -11.99 9.59
CA THR A 356 -11.35 -12.70 9.52
C THR A 356 -10.85 -13.17 10.89
N GLN A 357 -11.47 -12.71 11.98
CA GLN A 357 -11.11 -13.14 13.34
C GLN A 357 -11.39 -14.62 13.55
N SER A 358 -10.40 -15.35 14.06
CA SER A 358 -10.54 -16.74 14.48
C SER A 358 -11.44 -16.87 15.73
N LYS A 359 -12.04 -18.03 15.95
CA LYS A 359 -12.94 -18.27 17.09
C LYS A 359 -12.30 -18.04 18.46
N ASN A 360 -10.99 -18.26 18.57
CA ASN A 360 -10.23 -18.01 19.81
C ASN A 360 -9.84 -16.54 20.01
N GLY A 361 -10.15 -15.65 19.05
CA GLY A 361 -9.92 -14.20 19.15
C GLY A 361 -8.68 -13.70 18.42
N MET A 362 -7.83 -14.57 17.84
CA MET A 362 -6.64 -14.16 17.12
C MET A 362 -6.92 -13.83 15.64
N TRP A 363 -5.98 -13.12 15.01
CA TRP A 363 -5.84 -13.03 13.56
C TRP A 363 -4.58 -13.76 13.09
N GLU A 364 -4.70 -14.36 11.91
CA GLU A 364 -3.56 -14.95 11.20
C GLU A 364 -2.65 -13.86 10.63
N GLN A 365 -1.44 -14.25 10.20
CA GLN A 365 -0.41 -13.36 9.69
C GLN A 365 -0.93 -12.44 8.56
N ARG A 366 -1.67 -13.01 7.58
CA ARG A 366 -2.16 -12.23 6.45
C ARG A 366 -3.35 -12.87 5.75
N PHE A 367 -4.05 -12.04 5.00
CA PHE A 367 -5.27 -12.41 4.28
C PHE A 367 -5.23 -11.84 2.86
N PHE A 368 -6.04 -12.42 1.98
CA PHE A 368 -6.48 -11.71 0.78
C PHE A 368 -7.35 -10.52 1.19
N THR A 369 -7.41 -9.47 0.37
CA THR A 369 -8.20 -8.28 0.72
C THR A 369 -9.71 -8.54 0.79
N ASP A 370 -10.19 -9.65 0.22
CA ASP A 370 -11.58 -10.12 0.34
C ASP A 370 -11.86 -10.92 1.63
N GLY A 371 -10.87 -11.08 2.51
CA GLY A 371 -10.98 -11.76 3.80
C GLY A 371 -10.64 -13.26 3.79
N ARG A 372 -10.40 -13.86 2.63
CA ARG A 372 -9.91 -15.25 2.58
C ARG A 372 -8.49 -15.33 3.17
N LEU A 373 -8.21 -16.44 3.86
CA LEU A 373 -6.86 -16.69 4.39
C LEU A 373 -5.85 -16.77 3.25
N ALA A 374 -4.80 -15.95 3.31
CA ALA A 374 -3.67 -16.02 2.39
C ALA A 374 -2.65 -17.07 2.83
N PRO A 375 -1.75 -17.53 1.95
CA PRO A 375 -0.67 -18.43 2.34
C PRO A 375 0.20 -17.80 3.44
N CYS A 376 0.20 -18.41 4.64
CA CYS A 376 0.99 -18.00 5.80
C CYS A 376 2.06 -19.06 6.07
N TRP A 377 3.27 -18.65 6.52
CA TRP A 377 4.33 -19.58 6.94
C TRP A 377 4.53 -19.65 8.45
N GLY A 378 3.97 -18.70 9.18
CA GLY A 378 4.03 -18.64 10.63
C GLY A 378 2.84 -17.87 11.17
N TYR A 379 2.90 -17.49 12.45
CA TYR A 379 1.94 -16.56 13.02
C TYR A 379 2.69 -15.44 13.73
N GLN A 380 2.02 -14.31 13.87
CA GLN A 380 2.55 -13.12 14.52
C GLN A 380 1.52 -12.65 15.55
N ILE A 381 1.89 -12.65 16.83
CA ILE A 381 0.96 -12.27 17.91
C ILE A 381 0.61 -10.77 17.87
N ASP A 382 1.49 -9.94 17.34
CA ASP A 382 1.28 -8.51 17.19
C ASP A 382 0.19 -8.15 16.18
N GLU A 383 -0.13 -9.03 15.21
CA GLU A 383 -1.29 -8.84 14.32
C GLU A 383 -2.59 -8.72 15.12
N THR A 384 -2.76 -9.61 16.12
CA THR A 384 -3.93 -9.59 17.01
C THR A 384 -3.96 -8.34 17.88
N ALA A 385 -2.83 -7.95 18.43
CA ALA A 385 -2.72 -6.77 19.28
C ALA A 385 -2.97 -5.47 18.51
N SER A 386 -2.43 -5.38 17.29
CA SER A 386 -2.55 -4.20 16.43
C SER A 386 -4.00 -3.85 16.10
N VAL A 387 -4.87 -4.84 15.84
CA VAL A 387 -6.28 -4.58 15.53
C VAL A 387 -6.99 -3.90 16.71
N VAL A 388 -6.82 -4.39 17.95
CA VAL A 388 -7.44 -3.78 19.14
C VAL A 388 -6.93 -2.36 19.35
N PHE A 389 -5.62 -2.15 19.23
CA PHE A 389 -5.02 -0.83 19.28
C PHE A 389 -5.63 0.11 18.21
N GLY A 390 -5.74 -0.35 16.97
CA GLY A 390 -6.29 0.41 15.86
C GLY A 390 -7.75 0.80 16.04
N VAL A 391 -8.59 -0.08 16.62
CA VAL A 391 -9.99 0.24 16.96
C VAL A 391 -10.06 1.47 17.87
N TYR A 392 -9.23 1.55 18.89
CA TYR A 392 -9.25 2.72 19.78
C TYR A 392 -8.70 3.96 19.09
N VAL A 393 -7.64 3.85 18.28
CA VAL A 393 -7.10 4.99 17.49
C VAL A 393 -8.17 5.56 16.56
N HIS A 394 -8.92 4.71 15.85
CA HIS A 394 -10.02 5.16 14.99
C HIS A 394 -11.14 5.85 15.80
N TYR A 395 -11.57 5.23 16.91
CA TYR A 395 -12.52 5.88 17.82
C TYR A 395 -12.00 7.23 18.33
N TYR A 396 -10.72 7.28 18.72
CA TYR A 396 -10.12 8.52 19.21
C TYR A 396 -10.25 9.67 18.20
N ASN A 397 -10.13 9.37 16.92
CA ASN A 397 -10.27 10.33 15.83
C ASN A 397 -11.73 10.66 15.48
N THR A 398 -12.62 9.67 15.50
CA THR A 398 -14.02 9.83 15.07
C THR A 398 -14.99 10.20 16.18
N LYS A 399 -14.67 9.82 17.43
CA LYS A 399 -15.56 9.86 18.61
C LYS A 399 -16.88 9.08 18.40
N ASN A 400 -16.91 8.13 17.46
CA ASN A 400 -18.07 7.32 17.13
C ASN A 400 -18.29 6.21 18.15
N LYS A 401 -19.14 6.42 19.17
CA LYS A 401 -19.45 5.42 20.18
C LYS A 401 -20.23 4.21 19.64
N ALA A 402 -20.95 4.36 18.53
CA ALA A 402 -21.65 3.23 17.92
C ALA A 402 -20.64 2.24 17.34
N PHE A 403 -19.58 2.75 16.71
CA PHE A 403 -18.44 1.95 16.24
C PHE A 403 -17.77 1.16 17.38
N LEU A 404 -17.50 1.79 18.55
CA LEU A 404 -16.95 1.07 19.70
C LEU A 404 -17.86 -0.07 20.18
N LYS A 405 -19.17 0.18 20.24
CA LYS A 405 -20.14 -0.86 20.64
C LYS A 405 -20.17 -2.01 19.66
N GLU A 406 -20.09 -1.70 18.38
CA GLU A 406 -20.09 -2.69 17.31
C GLU A 406 -18.83 -3.58 17.30
N THR A 407 -17.68 -3.04 17.66
CA THR A 407 -16.39 -3.74 17.64
C THR A 407 -16.01 -4.36 18.99
N LEU A 408 -16.79 -4.10 20.08
CA LEU A 408 -16.44 -4.50 21.44
C LEU A 408 -16.23 -6.01 21.60
N ASP A 409 -17.16 -6.85 21.12
CA ASP A 409 -17.07 -8.32 21.26
C ASP A 409 -15.80 -8.87 20.56
N MET A 410 -15.47 -8.33 19.38
CA MET A 410 -14.25 -8.65 18.65
C MET A 410 -13.00 -8.30 19.47
N CYS A 411 -12.96 -7.12 20.07
CA CYS A 411 -11.85 -6.69 20.92
C CYS A 411 -11.73 -7.53 22.20
N GLU A 412 -12.85 -7.84 22.88
CA GLU A 412 -12.85 -8.68 24.09
C GLU A 412 -12.30 -10.09 23.80
N LYS A 413 -12.67 -10.71 22.68
CA LYS A 413 -12.10 -12.01 22.26
C LYS A 413 -10.59 -11.92 22.04
N ALA A 414 -10.12 -10.88 21.36
CA ALA A 414 -8.70 -10.66 21.13
C ALA A 414 -7.94 -10.45 22.45
N ILE A 415 -8.45 -9.63 23.34
CA ILE A 415 -7.86 -9.38 24.67
C ILE A 415 -7.78 -10.68 25.49
N ASN A 416 -8.81 -11.51 25.46
CA ASN A 416 -8.77 -12.81 26.16
C ASN A 416 -7.70 -13.74 25.59
N TYR A 417 -7.48 -13.72 24.27
CA TYR A 417 -6.38 -14.46 23.64
C TYR A 417 -5.01 -13.92 24.09
N LEU A 418 -4.82 -12.60 24.09
CA LEU A 418 -3.59 -11.96 24.52
C LEU A 418 -3.29 -12.19 26.01
N LYS A 419 -4.30 -12.19 26.88
CA LYS A 419 -4.15 -12.55 28.31
C LYS A 419 -3.61 -13.97 28.48
N LYS A 420 -4.16 -14.94 27.74
CA LYS A 420 -3.64 -16.33 27.75
C LYS A 420 -2.17 -16.39 27.33
N TYR A 421 -1.79 -15.62 26.31
CA TYR A 421 -0.39 -15.56 25.86
C TYR A 421 0.53 -15.02 26.96
N ILE A 422 0.14 -13.93 27.64
CA ILE A 422 0.92 -13.37 28.76
C ILE A 422 1.01 -14.35 29.93
N ASP A 423 -0.08 -15.01 30.30
CA ASP A 423 -0.08 -16.06 31.34
C ASP A 423 0.88 -17.21 30.99
N TYR A 424 0.95 -17.57 29.71
CA TYR A 424 1.87 -18.62 29.21
C TYR A 424 3.32 -18.20 29.35
N ILE A 425 3.72 -17.04 28.83
CA ILE A 425 5.12 -16.60 28.84
C ILE A 425 5.64 -16.23 30.23
N THR A 426 4.76 -15.78 31.13
CA THR A 426 5.13 -15.47 32.53
C THR A 426 5.09 -16.68 33.45
N GLY A 427 4.59 -17.82 32.99
CA GLY A 427 4.43 -19.03 33.81
C GLY A 427 3.34 -18.94 34.88
N GLU A 428 2.51 -17.92 34.87
CA GLU A 428 1.44 -17.66 35.86
C GLU A 428 0.11 -18.36 35.50
N CYS A 429 0.19 -19.43 34.69
CA CYS A 429 -1.00 -20.16 34.27
C CYS A 429 -1.61 -20.99 35.39
N VAL A 430 -2.87 -20.75 35.71
CA VAL A 430 -3.65 -21.57 36.64
C VAL A 430 -3.83 -22.98 36.03
N GLN A 431 -3.69 -24.02 36.86
CA GLN A 431 -3.71 -25.44 36.43
C GLN A 431 -4.97 -25.78 35.59
N GLU A 432 -6.11 -25.18 35.90
CA GLU A 432 -7.38 -25.36 35.19
C GLU A 432 -7.34 -24.85 33.75
N ARG A 433 -6.57 -23.82 33.44
CA ARG A 433 -6.41 -23.25 32.09
C ARG A 433 -5.31 -23.92 31.27
N LYS A 434 -4.42 -24.72 31.87
CA LYS A 434 -3.32 -25.38 31.15
C LYS A 434 -3.83 -26.28 30.02
N ASN A 435 -4.93 -27.00 30.25
CA ASN A 435 -5.49 -27.89 29.23
C ASN A 435 -6.12 -27.13 28.05
N GLU A 436 -6.76 -25.99 28.30
CA GLU A 436 -7.31 -25.13 27.26
C GLU A 436 -6.19 -24.47 26.43
N MET A 437 -5.11 -24.04 27.12
CA MET A 437 -3.97 -23.39 26.48
C MET A 437 -3.14 -24.33 25.61
N GLN A 438 -3.11 -25.67 25.88
CA GLN A 438 -2.38 -26.65 25.06
C GLN A 438 -2.84 -26.69 23.60
N GLN A 439 -4.04 -26.22 23.29
CA GLN A 439 -4.58 -26.15 21.94
C GLN A 439 -4.21 -24.85 21.22
N GLU A 440 -3.76 -23.83 21.96
CA GLU A 440 -3.43 -22.53 21.40
C GLU A 440 -2.14 -22.58 20.57
N ARG A 441 -2.09 -21.76 19.54
CA ARG A 441 -1.00 -21.78 18.57
C ARG A 441 0.34 -21.37 19.17
N PHE A 442 0.34 -20.42 20.10
CA PHE A 442 1.55 -19.95 20.80
C PHE A 442 2.22 -20.99 21.69
N VAL A 443 1.52 -22.05 22.10
CA VAL A 443 2.10 -23.17 22.85
C VAL A 443 2.85 -24.13 21.92
N LYS A 444 2.44 -24.22 20.67
CA LYS A 444 3.00 -25.15 19.68
C LYS A 444 4.10 -24.53 18.84
N ASN A 445 4.00 -23.24 18.56
CA ASN A 445 4.91 -22.50 17.69
C ASN A 445 5.19 -21.12 18.29
N GLU A 446 6.44 -20.72 18.34
CA GLU A 446 6.80 -19.37 18.73
C GLU A 446 6.28 -18.35 17.71
N SER A 447 6.06 -17.11 18.15
CA SER A 447 5.67 -16.01 17.27
C SER A 447 6.85 -15.56 16.43
N TYR A 448 6.61 -15.26 15.16
CA TYR A 448 7.57 -14.50 14.36
C TYR A 448 7.58 -13.02 14.78
N ASP A 449 8.72 -12.36 14.52
CA ASP A 449 8.85 -10.91 14.63
C ASP A 449 8.05 -10.18 13.53
N LEU A 450 7.91 -8.86 13.64
CA LEU A 450 7.21 -8.08 12.62
C LEU A 450 7.91 -8.12 11.24
N TRP A 451 9.20 -8.49 11.20
CA TRP A 451 9.97 -8.64 9.95
C TRP A 451 9.81 -10.01 9.30
N GLU A 452 9.08 -10.93 9.97
CA GLU A 452 8.81 -12.29 9.49
C GLU A 452 10.08 -13.16 9.30
N MET A 453 11.12 -12.87 10.08
CA MET A 453 12.44 -13.50 9.93
C MET A 453 12.87 -14.34 11.14
N HIS A 454 12.41 -14.01 12.34
CA HIS A 454 12.89 -14.62 13.57
C HIS A 454 11.74 -15.04 14.48
N GLU A 455 11.83 -16.26 15.03
CA GLU A 455 10.91 -16.79 16.04
C GLU A 455 11.37 -16.45 17.46
N GLY A 456 10.45 -16.12 18.34
CA GLY A 456 10.74 -15.84 19.74
C GLY A 456 9.67 -15.06 20.48
N ILE A 457 10.03 -14.55 21.65
CA ILE A 457 9.26 -13.55 22.38
C ILE A 457 9.88 -12.19 22.06
N HIS A 458 9.17 -11.38 21.27
CA HIS A 458 9.69 -10.15 20.71
C HIS A 458 9.22 -8.92 21.49
N LEU A 459 10.14 -7.98 21.74
CA LEU A 459 9.84 -6.74 22.44
C LEU A 459 8.78 -5.91 21.70
N TYR A 460 8.85 -5.85 20.36
CA TYR A 460 7.84 -5.19 19.55
C TYR A 460 6.45 -5.79 19.76
N SER A 461 6.34 -7.12 19.69
CA SER A 461 5.07 -7.82 19.87
C SER A 461 4.50 -7.62 21.27
N LEU A 462 5.36 -7.62 22.30
CA LEU A 462 4.94 -7.30 23.67
C LEU A 462 4.48 -5.84 23.81
N ALA A 463 5.17 -4.90 23.15
CA ALA A 463 4.74 -3.50 23.12
C ALA A 463 3.38 -3.33 22.43
N ALA A 464 3.13 -4.05 21.34
CA ALA A 464 1.82 -4.05 20.68
C ALA A 464 0.73 -4.60 21.62
N ILE A 465 1.02 -5.67 22.37
CA ILE A 465 0.11 -6.24 23.37
C ILE A 465 -0.17 -5.23 24.51
N PHE A 466 0.87 -4.53 24.98
CA PHE A 466 0.68 -3.44 25.95
C PHE A 466 -0.26 -2.37 25.39
N GLY A 467 -0.02 -1.90 24.16
CA GLY A 467 -0.88 -0.93 23.49
C GLY A 467 -2.32 -1.40 23.31
N ALA A 468 -2.53 -2.71 23.08
CA ALA A 468 -3.86 -3.31 23.00
C ALA A 468 -4.57 -3.30 24.36
N PHE A 469 -3.87 -3.57 25.46
CA PHE A 469 -4.44 -3.48 26.80
C PHE A 469 -4.79 -2.04 27.18
N GLU A 470 -3.90 -1.06 26.90
CA GLU A 470 -4.17 0.36 27.11
C GLU A 470 -5.38 0.82 26.26
N ALA A 471 -5.43 0.40 25.00
CA ALA A 471 -6.58 0.68 24.12
C ALA A 471 -7.89 0.14 24.69
N MET A 472 -7.86 -1.11 25.19
CA MET A 472 -9.05 -1.75 25.75
C MET A 472 -9.50 -1.11 27.05
N GLU A 473 -8.59 -0.66 27.91
CA GLU A 473 -8.90 0.18 29.08
C GLU A 473 -9.73 1.38 28.67
N HIS A 474 -9.24 2.16 27.71
CA HIS A 474 -9.93 3.35 27.22
C HIS A 474 -11.26 3.01 26.52
N ILE A 475 -11.38 1.88 25.81
CA ILE A 475 -12.64 1.41 25.22
C ILE A 475 -13.68 1.20 26.35
N TYR A 476 -13.33 0.48 27.41
CA TYR A 476 -14.22 0.26 28.55
C TYR A 476 -14.61 1.56 29.24
N GLU A 477 -13.65 2.46 29.50
CA GLU A 477 -13.91 3.78 30.10
C GLU A 477 -14.90 4.63 29.31
N ASN A 478 -14.75 4.64 27.95
CA ASN A 478 -15.62 5.42 27.07
C ASN A 478 -17.00 4.81 26.86
N LEU A 479 -17.14 3.50 27.03
CA LEU A 479 -18.43 2.80 26.96
C LEU A 479 -19.17 2.78 28.31
N ARG A 480 -18.50 3.07 29.42
CA ARG A 480 -19.07 3.08 30.75
C ARG A 480 -20.27 4.03 30.86
N GLU A 481 -21.39 3.51 31.33
CA GLU A 481 -22.62 4.30 31.56
C GLU A 481 -22.53 5.01 32.89
N LYS A 482 -22.48 6.35 32.89
CA LYS A 482 -22.35 7.18 34.10
C LYS A 482 -23.65 7.37 34.92
N LYS A 483 -24.83 6.94 34.41
CA LYS A 483 -26.11 7.12 35.07
C LYS A 483 -26.98 5.86 34.93
N ASN A 484 -27.64 5.45 36.05
CA ASN A 484 -28.63 4.38 36.11
C ASN A 484 -28.14 2.92 35.97
N THR A 485 -26.88 2.62 36.26
CA THR A 485 -26.37 1.23 36.27
C THR A 485 -26.42 0.67 37.71
N SER A 486 -26.74 -0.63 37.85
CA SER A 486 -26.68 -1.30 39.15
C SER A 486 -25.26 -1.29 39.71
N SER A 487 -25.13 -1.29 41.04
CA SER A 487 -23.81 -1.33 41.70
C SER A 487 -22.98 -2.55 41.29
N GLU A 488 -23.63 -3.65 40.97
CA GLU A 488 -23.01 -4.91 40.53
C GLU A 488 -22.39 -4.79 39.13
N LYS A 489 -23.10 -4.20 38.15
CA LYS A 489 -22.59 -3.93 36.83
C LYS A 489 -21.41 -2.93 36.84
N GLN A 490 -21.49 -1.91 37.69
CA GLN A 490 -20.39 -0.95 37.86
C GLN A 490 -19.12 -1.63 38.40
N LYS A 491 -19.29 -2.60 39.31
CA LYS A 491 -18.18 -3.38 39.86
C LYS A 491 -17.56 -4.28 38.78
N GLU A 492 -18.38 -4.98 38.00
CA GLU A 492 -17.90 -5.82 36.89
C GLU A 492 -17.14 -4.99 35.86
N GLU A 493 -17.64 -3.82 35.44
CA GLU A 493 -16.97 -2.90 34.53
C GLU A 493 -15.62 -2.43 35.11
N GLN A 494 -15.55 -2.13 36.41
CA GLN A 494 -14.31 -1.73 37.07
C GLN A 494 -13.29 -2.89 37.13
N GLU A 495 -13.74 -4.11 37.40
CA GLU A 495 -12.90 -5.31 37.40
C GLU A 495 -12.29 -5.59 36.01
N LYS A 496 -13.05 -5.38 34.94
CA LYS A 496 -12.54 -5.49 33.55
C LYS A 496 -11.43 -4.48 33.27
N ILE A 497 -11.64 -3.21 33.66
CA ILE A 497 -10.63 -2.13 33.50
C ILE A 497 -9.37 -2.47 34.29
N GLU A 498 -9.52 -2.81 35.58
CA GLU A 498 -8.39 -3.15 36.45
C GLU A 498 -7.60 -4.36 35.91
N SER A 499 -8.30 -5.36 35.40
CA SER A 499 -7.68 -6.54 34.80
C SER A 499 -6.79 -6.20 33.62
N VAL A 500 -7.20 -5.35 32.66
CA VAL A 500 -6.36 -5.00 31.50
C VAL A 500 -5.16 -4.15 31.91
N LYS A 501 -5.31 -3.26 32.92
CA LYS A 501 -4.17 -2.51 33.49
C LYS A 501 -3.11 -3.43 34.10
N GLN A 502 -3.52 -4.39 34.91
CA GLN A 502 -2.62 -5.36 35.53
C GLN A 502 -1.86 -6.19 34.47
N TYR A 503 -2.54 -6.60 33.39
CA TYR A 503 -1.87 -7.29 32.29
C TYR A 503 -0.89 -6.37 31.54
N GLY A 504 -1.20 -5.11 31.33
CA GLY A 504 -0.28 -4.12 30.77
C GLY A 504 0.99 -3.97 31.62
N GLU A 505 0.84 -3.82 32.96
CA GLU A 505 1.97 -3.75 33.89
C GLU A 505 2.83 -5.04 33.87
N ARG A 506 2.21 -6.21 33.78
CA ARG A 506 2.91 -7.49 33.67
C ARG A 506 3.76 -7.56 32.38
N VAL A 507 3.21 -7.09 31.26
CA VAL A 507 3.94 -7.01 29.97
C VAL A 507 5.16 -6.11 30.11
N ARG A 508 4.99 -4.89 30.62
CA ARG A 508 6.08 -3.94 30.81
C ARG A 508 7.16 -4.50 31.75
N LYS A 509 6.75 -5.09 32.87
CA LYS A 509 7.67 -5.74 33.83
C LYS A 509 8.44 -6.88 33.15
N TYR A 510 7.77 -7.75 32.37
CA TYR A 510 8.43 -8.83 31.67
C TYR A 510 9.51 -8.29 30.69
N CYS A 511 9.19 -7.27 29.91
CA CYS A 511 10.15 -6.65 29.00
C CYS A 511 11.40 -6.13 29.73
N LEU A 512 11.23 -5.36 30.79
CA LEU A 512 12.35 -4.78 31.55
C LEU A 512 13.17 -5.82 32.31
N THR A 513 12.56 -6.96 32.69
CA THR A 513 13.25 -8.03 33.40
C THR A 513 13.98 -8.99 32.46
N HIS A 514 13.37 -9.34 31.32
CA HIS A 514 13.87 -10.43 30.46
C HIS A 514 14.46 -9.95 29.12
N LEU A 515 14.04 -8.78 28.64
CA LEU A 515 14.48 -8.23 27.34
C LEU A 515 15.31 -6.94 27.53
N CYS A 516 15.92 -6.75 28.69
CA CYS A 516 16.86 -5.67 28.96
C CYS A 516 18.16 -6.26 29.55
N ASP A 517 19.27 -5.83 29.04
CA ASP A 517 20.57 -6.20 29.58
C ASP A 517 20.81 -5.54 30.93
N GLU A 518 21.21 -6.30 31.96
CA GLU A 518 21.32 -5.81 33.32
C GLU A 518 22.44 -4.79 33.52
N GLU A 519 23.57 -4.95 32.81
CA GLU A 519 24.77 -4.10 32.96
C GLU A 519 24.66 -2.83 32.09
N THR A 520 24.37 -3.03 30.81
CA THR A 520 24.37 -1.94 29.83
C THR A 520 23.04 -1.17 29.80
N LYS A 521 21.98 -1.73 30.35
CA LYS A 521 20.62 -1.20 30.25
C LYS A 521 20.18 -0.98 28.82
N VAL A 522 20.56 -1.89 27.91
CA VAL A 522 20.18 -1.89 26.50
C VAL A 522 19.07 -2.92 26.29
N LEU A 523 18.02 -2.51 25.60
CA LEU A 523 16.89 -3.38 25.26
C LEU A 523 17.27 -4.35 24.14
N ARG A 524 16.77 -5.57 24.24
CA ARG A 524 16.94 -6.66 23.27
C ARG A 524 15.69 -6.78 22.41
N ARG A 525 15.85 -7.09 21.13
CA ARG A 525 14.70 -7.32 20.24
C ARG A 525 13.86 -8.55 20.64
N ASN A 526 14.49 -9.57 21.20
CA ASN A 526 13.84 -10.82 21.61
C ASN A 526 14.61 -11.53 22.73
N ASN A 527 14.08 -12.68 23.16
CA ASN A 527 14.66 -13.52 24.21
C ASN A 527 15.78 -14.47 23.71
N LYS A 528 16.16 -14.44 22.43
CA LYS A 528 17.11 -15.41 21.85
C LYS A 528 18.46 -14.82 21.47
N ASP A 529 18.52 -13.52 21.17
CA ASP A 529 19.75 -12.84 20.75
C ASP A 529 19.88 -11.42 21.32
N GLN A 530 21.02 -10.78 21.05
CA GLN A 530 21.32 -9.42 21.50
C GLN A 530 21.44 -8.43 20.32
N ILE A 531 20.93 -8.79 19.15
CA ILE A 531 21.00 -7.97 17.95
C ILE A 531 20.17 -6.70 18.15
N LEU A 532 20.76 -5.55 17.79
CA LEU A 532 20.04 -4.29 17.78
C LEU A 532 19.03 -4.26 16.63
N ASP A 533 17.85 -3.80 16.92
CA ASP A 533 16.73 -3.79 15.98
C ASP A 533 15.89 -2.53 16.16
N ILE A 534 15.58 -1.86 15.06
CA ILE A 534 14.82 -0.62 15.07
C ILE A 534 13.37 -0.82 15.59
N SER A 535 12.83 -2.03 15.50
CA SER A 535 11.47 -2.35 15.96
C SER A 535 11.27 -2.15 17.46
N ILE A 536 12.36 -2.11 18.24
CA ILE A 536 12.34 -1.74 19.66
C ILE A 536 11.64 -0.41 19.88
N LEU A 537 11.75 0.52 18.93
CA LEU A 537 11.05 1.80 18.95
C LEU A 537 9.53 1.69 19.00
N GLY A 538 8.95 0.55 18.61
CA GLY A 538 7.52 0.29 18.80
C GLY A 538 7.08 0.43 20.26
N ALA A 539 7.97 0.11 21.20
CA ALA A 539 7.69 0.28 22.64
C ALA A 539 7.56 1.75 23.09
N VAL A 540 8.14 2.68 22.32
CA VAL A 540 8.04 4.13 22.58
C VAL A 540 6.92 4.74 21.72
N THR A 541 6.89 4.41 20.45
CA THR A 541 5.88 4.88 19.48
C THR A 541 5.56 3.80 18.46
N PRO A 542 4.30 3.38 18.25
CA PRO A 542 3.08 4.03 18.77
C PRO A 542 2.58 3.52 20.12
N PHE A 543 3.14 2.43 20.69
CA PHE A 543 2.49 1.71 21.78
C PHE A 543 2.74 2.26 23.19
N ARG A 544 3.67 3.20 23.37
CA ARG A 544 3.88 3.98 24.61
C ARG A 544 4.14 3.14 25.88
N MET A 545 4.63 1.91 25.74
CA MET A 545 4.99 1.05 26.85
C MET A 545 6.16 1.61 27.67
N LEU A 546 7.10 2.30 27.01
CA LEU A 546 8.27 2.90 27.61
C LEU A 546 8.32 4.41 27.34
N ASP A 547 8.73 5.20 28.34
CA ASP A 547 8.94 6.64 28.15
C ASP A 547 10.22 6.88 27.31
N PRO A 548 10.20 7.80 26.32
CA PRO A 548 11.37 8.08 25.49
C PRO A 548 12.61 8.53 26.30
N ASN A 549 12.42 9.02 27.52
CA ASN A 549 13.49 9.48 28.40
C ASN A 549 13.98 8.43 29.40
N GLU A 550 13.37 7.22 29.46
CA GLU A 550 13.88 6.13 30.29
C GLU A 550 15.33 5.79 29.90
N LYS A 551 16.13 5.41 30.88
CA LYS A 551 17.56 5.10 30.69
C LYS A 551 17.75 3.97 29.68
N GLU A 552 16.92 2.94 29.77
CA GLU A 552 16.93 1.77 28.91
C GLU A 552 16.68 2.16 27.44
N VAL A 553 15.76 3.08 27.21
CA VAL A 553 15.45 3.60 25.88
C VAL A 553 16.62 4.43 25.35
N LYS A 554 17.14 5.40 26.13
CA LYS A 554 18.25 6.26 25.72
C LYS A 554 19.50 5.46 25.36
N ASN A 555 19.91 4.54 26.24
CA ASN A 555 21.08 3.69 25.98
C ASN A 555 20.89 2.85 24.70
N THR A 556 19.69 2.33 24.47
CA THR A 556 19.39 1.54 23.26
C THR A 556 19.47 2.41 22.02
N ILE A 557 18.85 3.58 22.06
CA ILE A 557 18.81 4.48 20.88
C ILE A 557 20.19 5.04 20.54
N GLU A 558 21.03 5.34 21.54
CA GLU A 558 22.42 5.73 21.27
C GLU A 558 23.18 4.65 20.50
N LYS A 559 23.00 3.36 20.87
CA LYS A 559 23.60 2.25 20.15
C LYS A 559 22.99 2.07 18.75
N ILE A 560 21.65 2.17 18.62
CA ILE A 560 20.96 2.11 17.34
C ILE A 560 21.46 3.21 16.39
N ASP A 561 21.56 4.46 16.84
CA ASP A 561 22.05 5.59 16.03
C ASP A 561 23.48 5.37 15.52
N LEU A 562 24.34 4.73 16.33
CA LEU A 562 25.71 4.40 15.95
C LEU A 562 25.81 3.21 15.00
N THR A 563 24.95 2.21 15.14
CA THR A 563 25.11 0.90 14.48
C THR A 563 24.21 0.73 13.27
N LEU A 564 22.94 1.17 13.34
CA LEU A 564 21.94 0.96 12.28
C LEU A 564 21.83 2.12 11.30
N ARG A 565 22.43 3.26 11.60
CA ARG A 565 22.48 4.40 10.69
C ARG A 565 23.45 4.13 9.55
N THR A 566 22.98 4.25 8.33
CA THR A 566 23.82 4.11 7.14
C THR A 566 24.64 5.36 6.87
N TYR A 567 25.70 5.23 6.08
CA TYR A 567 26.49 6.40 5.65
C TYR A 567 25.71 7.39 4.81
N THR A 568 24.60 6.96 4.19
CA THR A 568 23.71 7.81 3.40
C THR A 568 22.70 8.60 4.25
N GLY A 569 22.54 8.25 5.54
CA GLY A 569 21.70 8.97 6.50
C GLY A 569 20.40 8.28 6.92
N GLY A 570 19.95 7.24 6.23
CA GLY A 570 18.80 6.42 6.64
C GLY A 570 19.18 5.29 7.59
N TYR A 571 18.22 4.52 8.07
CA TYR A 571 18.42 3.43 9.03
C TYR A 571 18.00 2.08 8.44
N VAL A 572 18.83 1.03 8.68
CA VAL A 572 18.47 -0.37 8.42
C VAL A 572 17.56 -0.90 9.52
N ARG A 573 16.92 -2.05 9.28
CA ARG A 573 16.02 -2.69 10.28
C ARG A 573 16.76 -3.17 11.51
N PHE A 574 17.84 -3.93 11.31
CA PHE A 574 18.64 -4.55 12.36
C PHE A 574 20.08 -4.82 11.90
N GLU A 575 20.96 -5.15 12.84
CA GLU A 575 22.36 -5.48 12.55
C GLU A 575 22.45 -6.67 11.60
N ASN A 576 23.31 -6.54 10.59
CA ASN A 576 23.54 -7.57 9.57
C ASN A 576 22.29 -7.98 8.79
N ASP A 577 21.37 -7.06 8.59
CA ASP A 577 20.17 -7.29 7.75
C ASP A 577 20.60 -7.71 6.34
N SER A 578 20.29 -8.95 5.99
CA SER A 578 20.65 -9.54 4.69
C SER A 578 19.47 -9.58 3.71
N TYR A 579 18.31 -9.08 4.10
CA TYR A 579 17.12 -9.13 3.24
C TYR A 579 17.32 -8.32 1.98
N ILE A 580 17.20 -9.00 0.85
CA ILE A 580 17.24 -8.44 -0.52
C ILE A 580 18.41 -7.46 -0.73
N GLY A 581 19.63 -8.02 -0.65
CA GLY A 581 20.87 -7.28 -0.91
C GLY A 581 21.51 -6.63 0.31
N GLY A 582 20.85 -6.69 1.47
CA GLY A 582 21.40 -6.30 2.78
C GLY A 582 21.76 -4.83 2.95
N ASN A 583 21.76 -4.37 4.19
CA ASN A 583 22.23 -3.03 4.60
C ASN A 583 21.58 -1.84 3.85
N ASN A 584 20.40 -2.03 3.31
CA ASN A 584 19.62 -0.95 2.70
C ASN A 584 18.83 -0.21 3.78
N PRO A 585 18.84 1.13 3.80
CA PRO A 585 17.96 1.87 4.70
C PRO A 585 16.49 1.73 4.30
N TRP A 586 15.65 1.69 5.33
CA TRP A 586 14.20 1.55 5.19
C TRP A 586 13.50 2.87 5.56
N PRO A 587 12.62 3.41 4.72
CA PRO A 587 11.79 4.56 5.07
C PRO A 587 11.07 4.41 6.39
N ILE A 588 10.49 3.22 6.70
CA ILE A 588 9.82 2.93 7.96
C ILE A 588 10.78 3.08 9.14
N ALA A 589 11.96 2.45 9.09
CA ALA A 589 12.97 2.51 10.13
C ALA A 589 13.46 3.94 10.37
N THR A 590 13.72 4.66 9.28
CA THR A 590 14.20 6.05 9.31
C THR A 590 13.15 7.00 9.91
N LEU A 591 11.87 6.81 9.55
CA LEU A 591 10.77 7.61 10.10
C LEU A 591 10.46 7.24 11.56
N TRP A 592 10.68 5.99 11.99
CA TRP A 592 10.60 5.64 13.41
C TRP A 592 11.61 6.39 14.25
N MET A 593 12.85 6.48 13.76
CA MET A 593 13.87 7.32 14.41
C MET A 593 13.48 8.80 14.40
N ALA A 594 12.89 9.31 13.31
CA ALA A 594 12.40 10.69 13.28
C ALA A 594 11.36 10.95 14.38
N LEU A 595 10.39 10.03 14.54
CA LEU A 595 9.35 10.15 15.58
C LEU A 595 9.95 10.12 17.00
N TYR A 596 10.95 9.28 17.25
CA TYR A 596 11.67 9.28 18.52
C TYR A 596 12.39 10.61 18.76
N TRP A 597 13.17 11.10 17.79
CA TRP A 597 13.89 12.37 17.92
C TRP A 597 12.96 13.56 18.18
N LEU A 598 11.78 13.55 17.59
CA LEU A 598 10.75 14.56 17.87
C LEU A 598 10.28 14.52 19.33
N GLN A 599 10.11 13.32 19.91
CA GLN A 599 9.66 13.17 21.30
C GLN A 599 10.68 13.66 22.31
N VAL A 600 11.97 13.50 22.04
CA VAL A 600 13.05 13.97 22.93
C VAL A 600 13.53 15.37 22.57
N GLY A 601 12.91 16.06 21.61
CA GLY A 601 13.21 17.46 21.25
C GLY A 601 14.38 17.66 20.29
N GLU A 602 14.95 16.58 19.73
CA GLU A 602 16.10 16.59 18.80
C GLU A 602 15.63 16.90 17.36
N LYS A 603 15.14 18.12 17.16
CA LYS A 603 14.47 18.56 15.90
C LYS A 603 15.35 18.41 14.67
N GLU A 604 16.65 18.73 14.77
CA GLU A 604 17.58 18.62 13.64
C GLU A 604 17.77 17.17 13.18
N LYS A 605 17.92 16.22 14.13
CA LYS A 605 18.03 14.80 13.80
C LYS A 605 16.73 14.27 13.16
N ALA A 606 15.58 14.67 13.70
CA ALA A 606 14.27 14.32 13.13
C ALA A 606 14.13 14.86 11.69
N GLY A 607 14.50 16.11 11.47
CA GLY A 607 14.48 16.74 10.16
C GLY A 607 15.32 15.98 9.12
N LYS A 608 16.55 15.61 9.46
CA LYS A 608 17.44 14.83 8.59
C LYS A 608 16.82 13.48 8.19
N CYS A 609 16.13 12.81 9.10
CA CYS A 609 15.44 11.56 8.79
C CYS A 609 14.26 11.78 7.83
N ILE A 610 13.45 12.83 8.04
CA ILE A 610 12.33 13.16 7.16
C ILE A 610 12.83 13.59 5.78
N GLU A 611 13.87 14.43 5.72
CA GLU A 611 14.54 14.86 4.48
C GLU A 611 15.07 13.65 3.68
N PHE A 612 15.73 12.70 4.35
CA PHE A 612 16.22 11.47 3.70
C PHE A 612 15.08 10.74 2.97
N VAL A 613 13.94 10.51 3.64
CA VAL A 613 12.79 9.83 3.03
C VAL A 613 12.15 10.67 1.92
N THR A 614 12.11 11.99 2.09
CA THR A 614 11.60 12.93 1.08
C THR A 614 12.46 12.92 -0.19
N ASP A 615 13.77 12.94 -0.04
CA ASP A 615 14.72 13.00 -1.16
C ASP A 615 14.83 11.66 -1.92
N THR A 616 14.54 10.54 -1.26
CA THR A 616 14.59 9.20 -1.84
C THR A 616 13.24 8.69 -2.37
N ALA A 617 12.18 9.50 -2.30
CA ALA A 617 10.91 9.21 -2.95
C ALA A 617 11.07 9.17 -4.47
N THR A 618 10.18 8.40 -5.13
CA THR A 618 10.16 8.41 -6.61
C THR A 618 9.73 9.79 -7.13
N LYS A 619 9.99 10.08 -8.41
CA LYS A 619 9.54 11.32 -9.06
C LYS A 619 8.03 11.57 -8.94
N HIS A 620 7.25 10.51 -8.75
CA HIS A 620 5.80 10.55 -8.56
C HIS A 620 5.36 10.65 -7.10
N GLY A 621 6.28 10.78 -6.15
CA GLY A 621 5.98 10.88 -4.73
C GLY A 621 5.61 9.54 -4.07
N LEU A 622 5.96 8.41 -4.68
CA LEU A 622 5.79 7.09 -4.07
C LEU A 622 6.98 6.76 -3.17
N LEU A 623 6.69 6.17 -2.02
CA LEU A 623 7.68 5.69 -1.07
C LEU A 623 7.88 4.18 -1.23
N ALA A 624 9.14 3.77 -1.19
CA ALA A 624 9.50 2.37 -1.28
C ALA A 624 9.58 1.70 0.10
N GLU A 625 9.74 0.38 0.10
CA GLU A 625 10.13 -0.38 1.28
C GLU A 625 11.59 -0.12 1.66
N GLN A 626 12.47 -0.16 0.66
CA GLN A 626 13.91 0.01 0.83
C GLN A 626 14.45 1.08 -0.12
N ILE A 627 15.58 1.65 0.26
CA ILE A 627 16.37 2.54 -0.56
C ILE A 627 17.73 1.86 -0.79
N ASP A 628 18.16 1.78 -2.04
CA ASP A 628 19.47 1.26 -2.35
C ASP A 628 20.56 2.15 -1.75
N ASN A 629 21.39 1.60 -0.85
CA ASN A 629 22.34 2.37 -0.07
C ASN A 629 23.50 2.94 -0.90
N ALA A 630 23.69 2.50 -2.16
CA ALA A 630 24.72 3.03 -3.05
C ALA A 630 24.16 4.10 -4.01
N SER A 631 23.01 3.84 -4.61
CA SER A 631 22.43 4.72 -5.63
C SER A 631 21.39 5.71 -5.12
N LEU A 632 20.89 5.52 -3.88
CA LEU A 632 19.76 6.26 -3.30
C LEU A 632 18.45 6.12 -4.08
N GLN A 633 18.35 5.10 -4.92
CA GLN A 633 17.12 4.82 -5.65
C GLN A 633 16.18 3.93 -4.85
N SER A 634 14.89 4.12 -5.05
CA SER A 634 13.85 3.24 -4.51
C SER A 634 14.07 1.79 -4.94
N LYS A 635 13.97 0.86 -4.00
CA LYS A 635 14.29 -0.56 -4.20
C LYS A 635 13.18 -1.46 -3.68
N TRP A 636 13.06 -2.63 -4.29
CA TRP A 636 12.17 -3.73 -3.93
C TRP A 636 10.70 -3.42 -4.17
N VAL A 637 9.96 -2.94 -3.18
CA VAL A 637 8.53 -2.64 -3.27
C VAL A 637 8.31 -1.14 -3.27
N ILE A 638 7.60 -0.61 -4.25
CA ILE A 638 7.29 0.81 -4.38
C ILE A 638 5.80 1.04 -4.17
N GLY A 639 5.46 2.08 -3.41
CA GLY A 639 4.09 2.37 -3.00
C GLY A 639 3.66 1.52 -1.80
N LEU A 640 4.59 1.29 -0.86
CA LEU A 640 4.29 0.56 0.38
C LEU A 640 3.42 1.42 1.31
N GLY A 641 2.22 0.92 1.63
CA GLY A 641 1.24 1.62 2.47
C GLY A 641 1.82 2.05 3.82
N TRP A 642 2.59 1.17 4.48
CA TRP A 642 3.22 1.47 5.77
C TRP A 642 4.27 2.60 5.67
N SER A 643 5.11 2.65 4.63
CA SER A 643 6.06 3.75 4.43
C SER A 643 5.33 5.10 4.29
N HIS A 644 4.27 5.12 3.49
CA HIS A 644 3.42 6.30 3.33
C HIS A 644 2.70 6.68 4.64
N ALA A 645 2.20 5.70 5.39
CA ALA A 645 1.54 5.93 6.67
C ALA A 645 2.48 6.54 7.72
N MET A 646 3.71 6.07 7.80
CA MET A 646 4.74 6.63 8.69
C MET A 646 5.12 8.04 8.29
N TYR A 647 5.17 8.35 6.99
CA TYR A 647 5.44 9.68 6.50
C TYR A 647 4.33 10.68 6.89
N ILE A 648 3.06 10.33 6.69
CA ILE A 648 1.92 11.15 7.15
C ILE A 648 1.98 11.34 8.67
N THR A 649 2.29 10.29 9.43
CA THR A 649 2.43 10.39 10.89
C THR A 649 3.55 11.36 11.28
N ALA A 650 4.68 11.36 10.59
CA ALA A 650 5.79 12.28 10.82
C ALA A 650 5.38 13.73 10.49
N LEU A 651 4.75 13.98 9.34
CA LEU A 651 4.27 15.32 8.97
C LEU A 651 3.24 15.87 9.97
N TYR A 652 2.37 15.02 10.48
CA TYR A 652 1.43 15.38 11.53
C TYR A 652 2.15 15.74 12.83
N SER A 653 3.16 14.94 13.23
CA SER A 653 3.92 15.11 14.47
C SER A 653 4.74 16.42 14.50
N ILE A 654 5.24 16.88 13.36
CA ILE A 654 5.92 18.19 13.27
C ILE A 654 4.96 19.37 13.16
N GLY A 655 3.64 19.13 13.14
CA GLY A 655 2.63 20.18 13.08
C GLY A 655 2.44 20.81 11.70
N LEU A 656 2.87 20.14 10.63
CA LEU A 656 2.66 20.60 9.25
C LEU A 656 1.22 20.43 8.78
N MET A 657 0.44 19.56 9.47
CA MET A 657 -0.97 19.32 9.19
C MET A 657 -1.87 20.00 10.23
N ASN A 658 -3.07 20.38 9.84
CA ASN A 658 -4.05 20.91 10.78
C ASN A 658 -4.45 19.84 11.80
N HIS A 659 -4.51 20.24 13.07
CA HIS A 659 -5.09 19.39 14.09
C HIS A 659 -6.56 19.14 13.79
N LEU A 660 -6.92 17.87 13.62
CA LEU A 660 -8.26 17.49 13.23
C LEU A 660 -9.22 17.39 14.40
N ILE A 661 -8.70 17.35 15.66
CA ILE A 661 -9.51 17.08 16.84
C ILE A 661 -8.99 17.84 18.07
N ASP A 662 -9.88 18.62 18.69
CA ASP A 662 -9.76 19.07 20.07
C ASP A 662 -10.24 17.92 20.98
N GLY A 663 -9.40 16.91 21.22
CA GLY A 663 -9.67 15.87 22.20
C GLY A 663 -9.44 16.36 23.64
N PRO A 664 -9.96 15.65 24.66
CA PRO A 664 -9.69 15.97 26.07
C PRO A 664 -8.18 16.01 26.32
N LYS A 665 -7.73 16.96 27.14
CA LYS A 665 -6.30 17.26 27.38
C LYS A 665 -5.46 16.06 27.85
N SER A 666 -6.08 15.07 28.46
CA SER A 666 -5.45 13.83 28.95
C SER A 666 -5.12 12.82 27.86
N ASP A 667 -5.83 12.85 26.71
CA ASP A 667 -5.71 11.84 25.64
C ASP A 667 -4.99 12.38 24.39
N LYS A 668 -4.44 13.58 24.44
CA LYS A 668 -3.92 14.31 23.26
C LYS A 668 -2.86 13.59 22.42
N ASN A 669 -2.33 12.48 22.91
CA ASN A 669 -1.20 11.79 22.29
C ASN A 669 -1.40 10.29 22.08
N PHE A 670 -2.60 9.72 22.26
CA PHE A 670 -2.79 8.29 22.06
C PHE A 670 -2.53 7.90 20.60
N GLY A 671 -1.60 6.99 20.40
CA GLY A 671 -1.20 6.49 19.07
C GLY A 671 -0.45 7.48 18.18
N VAL A 672 -0.27 8.75 18.60
CA VAL A 672 0.48 9.79 17.88
C VAL A 672 1.44 10.47 18.85
N SER A 673 2.72 10.43 18.57
CA SER A 673 3.72 11.15 19.35
C SER A 673 3.64 12.65 19.03
N HIS A 674 3.13 13.45 19.95
CA HIS A 674 3.36 14.89 19.94
C HIS A 674 4.56 15.23 20.78
N SER A 675 5.41 16.11 20.28
CA SER A 675 6.39 16.79 21.14
C SER A 675 5.61 17.54 22.22
N SER A 676 5.57 16.99 23.45
CA SER A 676 5.07 17.69 24.61
C SER A 676 6.04 18.83 24.91
N GLN A 677 5.68 20.06 24.58
CA GLN A 677 6.22 21.22 25.27
C GLN A 677 5.18 22.33 25.33
N GLY A 678 4.97 22.75 26.60
CA GLY A 678 4.28 23.97 26.93
C GLY A 678 5.00 25.23 26.44
#